data_4d514e12dde6d6e2a3ba9d192e5369cb
#
_entry.id   4d514e12dde6d6e2a3ba9d192e5369cb
#
_cell.length_a   1.000
_cell.length_b   1.000
_cell.length_c   1.000
_cell.angle_alpha   90.00
_cell.angle_beta   90.00
_cell.angle_gamma   90.00
#
_symmetry.space_group_name_H-M   'P 1'
#
loop_
_entity.id
_entity.type
_entity.pdbx_description
1 polymer ?
#
loop_
_entity_poly.entity_id
_entity_poly.type
_entity_poly.pdbx_seq_one_letter_code
_entity_poly.pdbx_strand_id
1 'polypeptide(L)'
;MASGEAGTFGALLRRYRQAAALSQEALAERARISAVAISALERGVRRAPYLGTVDVLATALALGTADRAALLAAARPSDGEAAAPFSSDVLVSMVGRDRELALLSRILVGGREPLGSEPVLLLAGEPGIGKTRLLQAAAQQAIARGWSVLVGGCQRRGGQEPFAPLLDALIQYLQATGPAQMRGALSGCAWLVRVLPELAANLEPLPDGILAPEQERRLIHAAVGRLLRNLAGPAGTLLVLDDLQWAGPDALDLIHTLARAPTTPVRIVGAYRDTEVRPADPLGILLADLAQARLVRQHRLGPLAPEEAAALLANLLVDAPGGGGEHIQRVVQSAGGTPFFLVSYAQALHEGSTEGVPWDAAQAVQQRVALLAAAGQEILGAAAIVGRRVPCTLLVAVAGQPEGTVVAGLEAACRARLLLEDGDDAYVFAHDVIREVVEVGLGAARRAVLHRRVAEALEGAAGGAPPELLAYHFARGGSTDRALPYLERAGDRAMAQRARGAAERHYREALERLEHLGRAGDVHRMREKLGEVFYQTGRYVAAAQVLESVAVALRAAGNWEGLGDVVARVGWLHSLAGTPHQGIALIQPLLRQLERGGATVPPAALYAALGQLAFAAGEYAMSTAANQHAAALARASGDRLSEVRAEYNRLCVCGLLGQLGAALAMGQDVIVLAETTGHLNTLCAVLRDLAIIHTLRGAPASSRDYIERATVVARQMQDPGPVAFTQALRGWILSLCGEWTDARAELDAAVALSRQMQRTWYSPYPLMFRARLSLDEGERSDATGAAREALELAEWSGDLEALRWVAGVIAELDILEGRAEAARARLLPLLDRPDLQECNVTMLLPVLAWAELELGRLDLADASVEQALRRARPEEMRIVLVEALRVRAMIALRRGQWDDAARDLEDGLALARSISYLCGEVRLLPIIAQLLAQRAEQDAAGERLAAAGSMVAWPGARRDTTPAEQAHIAQAPQC
;
A
#
# COMPACT_ATOMS: atom_id res chain seq x y z
N MET A 1 -45.06 41.34 15.73
CA MET A 1 -43.70 41.01 15.22
C MET A 1 -42.71 41.27 16.36
N ALA A 2 -42.52 40.35 17.26
CA ALA A 2 -41.51 40.39 18.32
C ALA A 2 -41.44 39.03 19.05
N SER A 3 -41.15 37.93 18.34
CA SER A 3 -40.98 36.61 18.95
C SER A 3 -39.87 35.74 18.33
N GLY A 4 -39.02 36.36 17.47
CA GLY A 4 -37.92 35.64 16.78
C GLY A 4 -36.50 35.91 17.32
N GLU A 5 -36.27 36.92 18.13
CA GLU A 5 -34.89 37.34 18.49
C GLU A 5 -34.37 36.79 19.83
N ALA A 6 -35.18 36.16 20.66
CA ALA A 6 -34.78 35.75 22.01
C ALA A 6 -33.93 34.50 22.09
N GLY A 7 -33.70 33.77 20.98
CA GLY A 7 -32.99 32.49 20.93
C GLY A 7 -31.65 32.50 20.20
N THR A 8 -31.22 33.60 19.60
CA THR A 8 -29.94 33.62 18.85
C THR A 8 -28.74 33.68 19.79
N PHE A 9 -27.60 33.10 19.35
CA PHE A 9 -26.35 33.11 20.11
C PHE A 9 -25.96 34.51 20.60
N GLY A 10 -26.02 35.51 19.73
CA GLY A 10 -25.66 36.90 20.07
C GLY A 10 -26.56 37.47 21.13
N ALA A 11 -27.89 37.24 21.07
CA ALA A 11 -28.83 37.69 22.07
C ALA A 11 -28.58 37.01 23.43
N LEU A 12 -28.28 35.71 23.46
CA LEU A 12 -27.92 34.98 24.66
C LEU A 12 -26.59 35.46 25.26
N LEU A 13 -25.57 35.63 24.44
CA LEU A 13 -24.26 36.15 24.87
C LEU A 13 -24.38 37.52 25.53
N ARG A 14 -25.13 38.43 24.87
CA ARG A 14 -25.41 39.77 25.40
C ARG A 14 -26.15 39.70 26.72
N ARG A 15 -27.16 38.85 26.84
CA ARG A 15 -27.93 38.63 28.08
C ARG A 15 -27.05 38.15 29.22
N TYR A 16 -26.21 37.16 28.98
CA TYR A 16 -25.29 36.61 29.99
C TYR A 16 -24.19 37.60 30.39
N ARG A 17 -23.66 38.38 29.43
CA ARG A 17 -22.71 39.44 29.74
C ARG A 17 -23.34 40.54 30.62
N GLN A 18 -24.58 40.98 30.30
CA GLN A 18 -25.27 41.96 31.09
C GLN A 18 -25.61 41.44 32.49
N ALA A 19 -26.01 40.18 32.61
CA ALA A 19 -26.24 39.53 33.89
C ALA A 19 -24.99 39.45 34.77
N ALA A 20 -23.82 39.31 34.14
CA ALA A 20 -22.51 39.33 34.79
C ALA A 20 -21.98 40.74 35.06
N ALA A 21 -22.74 41.79 34.72
CA ALA A 21 -22.38 43.22 34.86
C ALA A 21 -21.08 43.61 34.19
N LEU A 22 -20.71 42.96 33.03
CA LEU A 22 -19.49 43.20 32.28
C LEU A 22 -19.75 44.12 31.10
N SER A 23 -18.82 45.06 30.80
CA SER A 23 -18.76 45.72 29.49
C SER A 23 -18.25 44.77 28.39
N GLN A 24 -18.39 45.13 27.11
CA GLN A 24 -17.81 44.31 26.03
C GLN A 24 -16.28 44.21 26.13
N GLU A 25 -15.62 45.27 26.54
CA GLU A 25 -14.16 45.34 26.77
C GLU A 25 -13.76 44.47 27.97
N ALA A 26 -14.50 44.49 29.06
CA ALA A 26 -14.23 43.68 30.26
C ALA A 26 -14.40 42.15 29.98
N LEU A 27 -15.41 41.80 29.17
CA LEU A 27 -15.56 40.42 28.72
C LEU A 27 -14.46 40.03 27.74
N ALA A 28 -14.04 40.93 26.85
CA ALA A 28 -12.96 40.76 25.92
C ALA A 28 -11.64 40.45 26.64
N GLU A 29 -11.31 41.21 27.69
CA GLU A 29 -10.11 41.02 28.48
C GLU A 29 -10.13 39.65 29.22
N ARG A 30 -11.27 39.31 29.86
CA ARG A 30 -11.44 38.04 30.56
C ARG A 30 -11.40 36.83 29.66
N ALA A 31 -12.00 36.93 28.47
CA ALA A 31 -12.04 35.87 27.49
C ALA A 31 -10.80 35.83 26.59
N ARG A 32 -9.87 36.78 26.70
CA ARG A 32 -8.71 36.96 25.80
C ARG A 32 -9.12 37.02 24.32
N ILE A 33 -10.23 37.69 24.03
CA ILE A 33 -10.77 37.89 22.68
C ILE A 33 -10.88 39.38 22.45
N SER A 34 -10.81 39.87 21.20
CA SER A 34 -10.97 41.31 20.93
C SER A 34 -12.39 41.80 21.24
N ALA A 35 -12.55 43.05 21.71
CA ALA A 35 -13.84 43.69 21.98
C ALA A 35 -14.68 43.79 20.69
N VAL A 36 -14.02 43.96 19.53
CA VAL A 36 -14.64 43.94 18.21
C VAL A 36 -15.28 42.58 17.91
N ALA A 37 -14.62 41.48 18.26
CA ALA A 37 -15.18 40.15 18.08
C ALA A 37 -16.43 39.91 18.96
N ILE A 38 -16.41 40.35 20.22
CA ILE A 38 -17.56 40.23 21.12
C ILE A 38 -18.71 41.07 20.58
N SER A 39 -18.45 42.29 20.13
CA SER A 39 -19.47 43.16 19.52
C SER A 39 -20.09 42.56 18.27
N ALA A 40 -19.28 41.90 17.41
CA ALA A 40 -19.74 41.20 16.21
C ALA A 40 -20.61 39.97 16.55
N LEU A 41 -20.23 39.21 17.57
CA LEU A 41 -21.02 38.07 18.09
C LEU A 41 -22.38 38.53 18.64
N GLU A 42 -22.41 39.60 19.46
CA GLU A 42 -23.64 40.11 20.04
C GLU A 42 -24.58 40.74 19.01
N ARG A 43 -24.06 41.32 17.93
CA ARG A 43 -24.86 41.85 16.82
C ARG A 43 -25.37 40.80 15.85
N GLY A 44 -24.92 39.53 16.02
CA GLY A 44 -25.33 38.45 15.14
C GLY A 44 -24.68 38.50 13.76
N VAL A 45 -23.65 39.34 13.55
CA VAL A 45 -22.84 39.36 12.35
C VAL A 45 -22.08 38.05 12.23
N ARG A 46 -21.72 37.47 13.38
CA ARG A 46 -21.21 36.09 13.54
C ARG A 46 -22.30 35.18 14.10
N ARG A 47 -22.90 34.34 13.28
CA ARG A 47 -24.04 33.47 13.68
C ARG A 47 -23.64 32.16 14.33
N ALA A 48 -22.41 31.64 14.05
CA ALA A 48 -21.91 30.38 14.59
C ALA A 48 -20.44 30.50 15.05
N PRO A 49 -20.18 30.90 16.29
CA PRO A 49 -18.81 30.94 16.83
C PRO A 49 -18.25 29.53 17.02
N TYR A 50 -16.92 29.36 16.94
CA TYR A 50 -16.24 28.11 17.25
C TYR A 50 -16.57 27.64 18.68
N LEU A 51 -16.74 26.32 18.86
CA LEU A 51 -17.06 25.72 20.17
C LEU A 51 -16.03 26.09 21.25
N GLY A 52 -14.72 26.16 20.86
CA GLY A 52 -13.68 26.65 21.74
C GLY A 52 -13.87 28.12 22.18
N THR A 53 -14.32 28.99 21.28
CA THR A 53 -14.67 30.38 21.61
C THR A 53 -15.85 30.46 22.54
N VAL A 54 -16.87 29.59 22.31
CA VAL A 54 -18.03 29.52 23.21
C VAL A 54 -17.64 29.03 24.59
N ASP A 55 -16.76 28.08 24.69
CA ASP A 55 -16.22 27.54 25.96
C ASP A 55 -15.43 28.59 26.76
N VAL A 56 -14.60 29.36 26.07
CA VAL A 56 -13.85 30.47 26.65
C VAL A 56 -14.80 31.58 27.16
N LEU A 57 -15.81 31.94 26.33
CA LEU A 57 -16.83 32.91 26.74
C LEU A 57 -17.67 32.42 27.92
N ALA A 58 -18.11 31.16 27.90
CA ALA A 58 -18.86 30.55 28.99
C ALA A 58 -18.06 30.52 30.30
N THR A 59 -16.75 30.26 30.20
CA THR A 59 -15.83 30.29 31.35
C THR A 59 -15.59 31.71 31.86
N ALA A 60 -15.38 32.69 30.97
CA ALA A 60 -15.20 34.10 31.32
C ALA A 60 -16.42 34.70 31.97
N LEU A 61 -17.61 34.21 31.58
CA LEU A 61 -18.93 34.62 32.16
C LEU A 61 -19.33 33.80 33.40
N ALA A 62 -18.49 32.80 33.80
CA ALA A 62 -18.77 31.89 34.91
C ALA A 62 -20.19 31.24 34.84
N LEU A 63 -20.61 30.80 33.64
CA LEU A 63 -21.92 30.21 33.42
C LEU A 63 -22.05 28.85 34.10
N GLY A 64 -23.20 28.60 34.74
CA GLY A 64 -23.59 27.29 35.24
C GLY A 64 -23.82 26.28 34.12
N THR A 65 -23.87 24.99 34.46
CA THR A 65 -23.98 23.87 33.47
C THR A 65 -25.17 24.03 32.51
N ALA A 66 -26.32 24.50 33.00
CA ALA A 66 -27.52 24.71 32.16
C ALA A 66 -27.35 25.88 31.19
N ASP A 67 -26.81 27.01 31.63
CA ASP A 67 -26.59 28.18 30.78
C ASP A 67 -25.45 27.98 29.78
N ARG A 68 -24.43 27.27 30.18
CA ARG A 68 -23.34 26.83 29.27
C ARG A 68 -23.88 25.91 28.17
N ALA A 69 -24.77 24.97 28.53
CA ALA A 69 -25.41 24.08 27.55
C ALA A 69 -26.34 24.88 26.60
N ALA A 70 -27.07 25.86 27.11
CA ALA A 70 -27.91 26.72 26.30
C ALA A 70 -27.11 27.61 25.32
N LEU A 71 -25.98 28.16 25.77
CA LEU A 71 -25.08 28.96 24.92
C LEU A 71 -24.41 28.08 23.84
N LEU A 72 -24.01 26.87 24.19
CA LEU A 72 -23.46 25.87 23.26
C LEU A 72 -24.52 25.40 22.25
N ALA A 73 -25.75 25.20 22.66
CA ALA A 73 -26.86 24.83 21.77
C ALA A 73 -27.19 25.94 20.77
N ALA A 74 -27.18 27.20 21.23
CA ALA A 74 -27.42 28.37 20.36
C ALA A 74 -26.27 28.70 19.40
N ALA A 75 -25.07 28.17 19.67
CA ALA A 75 -23.91 28.23 18.78
C ALA A 75 -23.94 27.18 17.66
N ARG A 76 -24.80 26.16 17.76
CA ARG A 76 -24.97 25.15 16.72
C ARG A 76 -25.86 25.66 15.60
N PRO A 77 -25.53 25.48 14.31
CA PRO A 77 -26.50 25.70 13.24
C PRO A 77 -27.70 24.78 13.46
N SER A 78 -28.91 25.29 13.25
CA SER A 78 -30.15 24.52 13.27
C SER A 78 -30.05 23.36 12.26
N ASP A 79 -30.44 22.15 12.69
CA ASP A 79 -30.50 20.95 11.88
C ASP A 79 -31.16 21.22 10.52
N GLY A 80 -30.36 21.20 9.44
CA GLY A 80 -30.83 21.35 8.06
C GLY A 80 -29.80 21.82 7.04
N GLU A 81 -28.72 22.50 7.45
CA GLU A 81 -27.65 22.90 6.53
C GLU A 81 -26.31 22.31 7.00
N ALA A 82 -25.98 21.13 6.50
CA ALA A 82 -24.61 20.70 6.46
C ALA A 82 -23.82 21.76 5.70
N ALA A 83 -22.81 22.36 6.34
CA ALA A 83 -21.95 23.34 5.71
C ALA A 83 -21.39 22.76 4.40
N ALA A 84 -21.91 23.27 3.28
CA ALA A 84 -21.36 22.92 1.96
C ALA A 84 -19.89 23.35 1.96
N PRO A 85 -18.96 22.50 1.51
CA PRO A 85 -17.52 22.78 1.54
C PRO A 85 -17.09 23.91 0.60
N PHE A 86 -18.04 24.63 0.02
CA PHE A 86 -17.81 25.76 -0.87
C PHE A 86 -18.68 26.92 -0.41
N SER A 87 -18.06 28.11 -0.15
CA SER A 87 -18.76 29.33 0.18
C SER A 87 -19.78 29.68 -0.92
N SER A 88 -21.00 29.95 -0.48
CA SER A 88 -22.19 30.13 -1.34
C SER A 88 -22.31 31.52 -1.99
N ASP A 89 -21.23 32.29 -2.18
CA ASP A 89 -21.32 33.59 -2.79
C ASP A 89 -21.06 33.55 -4.32
N VAL A 90 -22.12 33.99 -5.02
CA VAL A 90 -22.25 34.14 -6.48
C VAL A 90 -22.37 32.80 -7.24
N LEU A 91 -23.57 32.23 -7.18
CA LEU A 91 -24.06 31.24 -8.17
C LEU A 91 -24.26 31.94 -9.54
N VAL A 92 -23.18 32.23 -10.24
CA VAL A 92 -23.27 32.37 -11.70
C VAL A 92 -23.64 30.97 -12.21
N SER A 93 -24.83 30.84 -12.80
CA SER A 93 -25.27 29.61 -13.45
C SER A 93 -24.15 29.12 -14.39
N MET A 94 -23.83 27.85 -14.35
CA MET A 94 -22.84 27.31 -15.27
C MET A 94 -23.35 27.45 -16.70
N VAL A 95 -22.61 28.16 -17.54
CA VAL A 95 -22.94 28.39 -18.93
C VAL A 95 -22.09 27.44 -19.78
N GLY A 96 -22.71 26.72 -20.69
CA GLY A 96 -22.08 25.68 -21.49
C GLY A 96 -21.74 24.45 -20.65
N ARG A 97 -20.92 23.59 -21.17
CA ARG A 97 -20.46 22.37 -20.48
C ARG A 97 -21.53 21.28 -20.28
N ASP A 98 -22.59 21.29 -21.08
CA ASP A 98 -23.67 20.31 -20.97
C ASP A 98 -23.19 18.86 -21.17
N ARG A 99 -22.18 18.66 -22.01
CA ARG A 99 -21.54 17.37 -22.25
C ARG A 99 -20.79 16.87 -21.01
N GLU A 100 -20.05 17.74 -20.38
CA GLU A 100 -19.29 17.48 -19.14
C GLU A 100 -20.23 17.22 -17.97
N LEU A 101 -21.28 18.01 -17.83
CA LEU A 101 -22.32 17.81 -16.81
C LEU A 101 -23.06 16.46 -17.01
N ALA A 102 -23.35 16.09 -18.26
CA ALA A 102 -23.93 14.77 -18.56
C ALA A 102 -22.95 13.62 -18.25
N LEU A 103 -21.64 13.83 -18.44
CA LEU A 103 -20.60 12.87 -18.09
C LEU A 103 -20.53 12.69 -16.57
N LEU A 104 -20.52 13.78 -15.80
CA LEU A 104 -20.57 13.77 -14.35
C LEU A 104 -21.83 13.07 -13.83
N SER A 105 -22.97 13.36 -14.43
CA SER A 105 -24.24 12.73 -14.07
C SER A 105 -24.20 11.22 -14.27
N ARG A 106 -23.57 10.72 -15.33
CA ARG A 106 -23.45 9.29 -15.60
C ARG A 106 -22.61 8.56 -14.56
N ILE A 107 -21.51 9.15 -14.10
CA ILE A 107 -20.66 8.55 -13.06
C ILE A 107 -21.40 8.43 -11.71
N LEU A 108 -22.33 9.36 -11.45
CA LEU A 108 -23.12 9.40 -10.23
C LEU A 108 -24.37 8.49 -10.26
N VAL A 109 -24.81 8.03 -11.43
CA VAL A 109 -25.97 7.11 -11.56
C VAL A 109 -25.57 5.64 -11.31
N GLY A 110 -24.35 5.25 -11.55
CA GLY A 110 -23.88 3.85 -11.54
C GLY A 110 -23.68 3.21 -10.15
N GLY A 111 -24.32 3.66 -9.09
CA GLY A 111 -24.06 3.24 -7.71
C GLY A 111 -24.39 1.77 -7.34
N ARG A 112 -25.13 1.01 -8.15
CA ARG A 112 -25.53 -0.38 -7.83
C ARG A 112 -25.46 -1.38 -8.98
N GLU A 113 -25.08 -0.99 -10.20
CA GLU A 113 -24.92 -1.93 -11.30
C GLU A 113 -23.45 -2.34 -11.47
N PRO A 114 -23.15 -3.67 -11.56
CA PRO A 114 -21.78 -4.19 -11.55
C PRO A 114 -21.04 -4.11 -12.87
N LEU A 115 -21.59 -3.57 -13.95
CA LEU A 115 -20.99 -3.67 -15.28
C LEU A 115 -21.08 -2.33 -16.04
N GLY A 116 -19.92 -1.61 -16.14
CA GLY A 116 -19.70 -0.65 -17.23
C GLY A 116 -19.35 0.80 -16.90
N SER A 117 -19.19 1.22 -15.63
CA SER A 117 -18.72 2.58 -15.33
C SER A 117 -17.37 2.55 -14.63
N GLU A 118 -16.38 3.19 -15.25
CA GLU A 118 -15.08 3.43 -14.63
C GLU A 118 -15.29 4.16 -13.30
N PRO A 119 -14.65 3.71 -12.19
CA PRO A 119 -14.81 4.34 -10.87
C PRO A 119 -14.17 5.73 -10.76
N VAL A 120 -13.30 6.10 -11.70
CA VAL A 120 -12.51 7.33 -11.70
C VAL A 120 -12.81 8.16 -12.96
N LEU A 121 -13.15 9.44 -12.77
CA LEU A 121 -13.19 10.44 -13.82
C LEU A 121 -12.12 11.51 -13.57
N LEU A 122 -11.26 11.76 -14.55
CA LEU A 122 -10.25 12.79 -14.47
C LEU A 122 -10.43 13.84 -15.56
N LEU A 123 -10.52 15.10 -15.11
CA LEU A 123 -10.66 16.28 -15.94
C LEU A 123 -9.28 16.89 -16.20
N ALA A 124 -8.79 16.80 -17.43
CA ALA A 124 -7.55 17.40 -17.88
C ALA A 124 -7.80 18.76 -18.53
N GLY A 125 -6.88 19.69 -18.43
CA GLY A 125 -6.96 20.96 -19.18
C GLY A 125 -6.12 22.07 -18.59
N GLU A 126 -6.06 23.18 -19.31
CA GLU A 126 -5.25 24.36 -18.98
C GLU A 126 -5.74 25.09 -17.71
N PRO A 127 -4.87 25.88 -17.06
CA PRO A 127 -5.28 26.76 -15.96
C PRO A 127 -6.39 27.72 -16.40
N GLY A 128 -7.41 27.93 -15.54
CA GLY A 128 -8.50 28.86 -15.83
C GLY A 128 -9.61 28.33 -16.74
N ILE A 129 -9.51 27.08 -17.26
CA ILE A 129 -10.49 26.50 -18.19
C ILE A 129 -11.83 26.09 -17.52
N GLY A 130 -11.89 26.08 -16.17
CA GLY A 130 -13.11 25.79 -15.41
C GLY A 130 -13.16 24.42 -14.76
N LYS A 131 -12.03 23.71 -14.58
CA LYS A 131 -11.95 22.40 -13.92
C LYS A 131 -12.55 22.42 -12.51
N THR A 132 -12.07 23.28 -11.65
CA THR A 132 -12.55 23.43 -10.26
C THR A 132 -14.06 23.70 -10.21
N ARG A 133 -14.58 24.48 -11.15
CA ARG A 133 -16.03 24.77 -11.23
C ARG A 133 -16.84 23.52 -11.56
N LEU A 134 -16.33 22.68 -12.48
CA LEU A 134 -16.96 21.38 -12.78
C LEU A 134 -16.88 20.41 -11.60
N LEU A 135 -15.77 20.42 -10.84
CA LEU A 135 -15.67 19.64 -9.60
C LEU A 135 -16.70 20.08 -8.56
N GLN A 136 -16.92 21.41 -8.42
CA GLN A 136 -17.96 21.95 -7.56
C GLN A 136 -19.37 21.51 -7.99
N ALA A 137 -19.64 21.54 -9.30
CA ALA A 137 -20.90 21.07 -9.85
C ALA A 137 -21.11 19.57 -9.62
N ALA A 138 -20.03 18.75 -9.75
CA ALA A 138 -20.07 17.34 -9.43
C ALA A 138 -20.42 17.10 -7.97
N ALA A 139 -19.80 17.83 -7.05
CA ALA A 139 -20.06 17.75 -5.61
C ALA A 139 -21.54 18.11 -5.30
N GLN A 140 -22.05 19.19 -5.84
CA GLN A 140 -23.45 19.62 -5.65
C GLN A 140 -24.44 18.60 -6.21
N GLN A 141 -24.20 18.07 -7.41
CA GLN A 141 -25.05 17.02 -8.00
C GLN A 141 -25.03 15.72 -7.18
N ALA A 142 -23.88 15.37 -6.61
CA ALA A 142 -23.73 14.20 -5.77
C ALA A 142 -24.51 14.36 -4.47
N ILE A 143 -24.38 15.49 -3.78
CA ILE A 143 -25.12 15.80 -2.56
C ILE A 143 -26.63 15.71 -2.81
N ALA A 144 -27.12 16.32 -3.90
CA ALA A 144 -28.53 16.29 -4.28
C ALA A 144 -29.06 14.85 -4.54
N ARG A 145 -28.18 13.90 -4.84
CA ARG A 145 -28.48 12.49 -5.09
C ARG A 145 -28.22 11.58 -3.88
N GLY A 146 -27.89 12.14 -2.73
CA GLY A 146 -27.66 11.37 -1.49
C GLY A 146 -26.28 10.73 -1.37
N TRP A 147 -25.27 11.23 -2.11
CA TRP A 147 -23.88 10.83 -1.93
C TRP A 147 -23.26 11.57 -0.75
N SER A 148 -22.39 10.89 -0.01
CA SER A 148 -21.45 11.55 0.89
C SER A 148 -20.29 12.11 0.06
N VAL A 149 -19.99 13.40 0.18
CA VAL A 149 -18.99 14.05 -0.64
C VAL A 149 -17.82 14.50 0.23
N LEU A 150 -16.62 14.09 -0.16
CA LEU A 150 -15.34 14.52 0.42
C LEU A 150 -14.57 15.32 -0.64
N VAL A 151 -14.11 16.52 -0.26
CA VAL A 151 -13.41 17.41 -1.17
C VAL A 151 -12.02 17.67 -0.65
N GLY A 152 -11.02 17.37 -1.45
CA GLY A 152 -9.61 17.64 -1.17
C GLY A 152 -8.93 18.31 -2.36
N GLY A 153 -7.87 19.07 -2.08
CA GLY A 153 -7.07 19.72 -3.11
C GLY A 153 -5.59 19.55 -2.86
N CYS A 154 -4.84 19.37 -3.94
CA CYS A 154 -3.39 19.37 -3.87
C CYS A 154 -2.87 20.80 -3.96
N GLN A 155 -1.94 21.14 -3.09
CA GLN A 155 -1.25 22.43 -3.14
C GLN A 155 0.18 22.21 -3.62
N ARG A 156 0.68 23.11 -4.49
CA ARG A 156 2.07 23.08 -4.97
C ARG A 156 3.10 23.04 -3.83
N ARG A 157 2.70 23.53 -2.65
CA ARG A 157 3.49 23.58 -1.41
C ARG A 157 3.17 22.43 -0.46
N GLY A 158 1.93 21.93 -0.47
CA GLY A 158 1.44 20.83 0.38
C GLY A 158 1.68 19.45 -0.21
N GLY A 159 2.01 19.33 -1.50
CA GLY A 159 2.34 18.06 -2.16
C GLY A 159 3.57 17.33 -1.59
N GLN A 160 4.22 17.92 -0.59
CA GLN A 160 5.29 17.29 0.19
C GLN A 160 4.76 16.56 1.43
N GLU A 161 3.55 16.86 1.89
CA GLU A 161 2.92 16.14 2.98
C GLU A 161 2.30 14.84 2.46
N PRO A 162 2.62 13.68 3.08
CA PRO A 162 2.09 12.39 2.66
C PRO A 162 0.57 12.36 2.73
N PHE A 163 -0.09 11.84 1.70
CA PHE A 163 -1.54 11.72 1.60
C PHE A 163 -2.35 13.04 1.69
N ALA A 164 -1.69 14.22 1.65
CA ALA A 164 -2.29 15.53 1.92
C ALA A 164 -3.71 15.75 1.34
N PRO A 165 -4.01 15.53 0.05
CA PRO A 165 -5.32 15.83 -0.52
C PRO A 165 -6.44 14.94 0.05
N LEU A 166 -6.08 13.72 0.47
CA LEU A 166 -7.03 12.79 1.08
C LEU A 166 -7.22 13.07 2.56
N LEU A 167 -6.14 13.41 3.26
CA LEU A 167 -6.18 13.77 4.68
C LEU A 167 -6.98 15.05 4.89
N ASP A 168 -6.74 16.07 4.09
CA ASP A 168 -7.51 17.33 4.13
C ASP A 168 -9.01 17.08 3.96
N ALA A 169 -9.38 16.26 2.96
CA ALA A 169 -10.77 15.90 2.73
C ALA A 169 -11.40 15.14 3.91
N LEU A 170 -10.64 14.22 4.50
CA LEU A 170 -11.10 13.44 5.66
C LEU A 170 -11.22 14.28 6.92
N ILE A 171 -10.24 15.13 7.22
CA ILE A 171 -10.24 16.01 8.39
C ILE A 171 -11.42 16.97 8.31
N GLN A 172 -11.63 17.63 7.17
CA GLN A 172 -12.74 18.56 6.98
C GLN A 172 -14.08 17.86 7.19
N TYR A 173 -14.26 16.67 6.63
CA TYR A 173 -15.49 15.90 6.81
C TYR A 173 -15.71 15.49 8.26
N LEU A 174 -14.68 14.97 8.93
CA LEU A 174 -14.77 14.52 10.32
C LEU A 174 -15.04 15.68 11.29
N GLN A 175 -14.46 16.86 11.05
CA GLN A 175 -14.71 18.06 11.83
C GLN A 175 -16.15 18.58 11.70
N ALA A 176 -16.77 18.39 10.54
CA ALA A 176 -18.16 18.72 10.29
C ALA A 176 -19.15 17.68 10.87
N THR A 177 -18.65 16.53 11.33
CA THR A 177 -19.45 15.38 11.74
C THR A 177 -19.63 15.33 13.27
N GLY A 178 -20.82 15.01 13.75
CA GLY A 178 -21.10 14.88 15.18
C GLY A 178 -20.42 13.66 15.84
N PRO A 179 -20.15 13.68 17.18
CA PRO A 179 -19.36 12.64 17.86
C PRO A 179 -19.90 11.21 17.74
N ALA A 180 -21.22 11.03 17.68
CA ALA A 180 -21.83 9.70 17.53
C ALA A 180 -21.62 9.14 16.12
N GLN A 181 -21.78 9.96 15.11
CA GLN A 181 -21.57 9.60 13.71
C GLN A 181 -20.09 9.38 13.41
N MET A 182 -19.19 10.16 14.03
CA MET A 182 -17.73 9.98 13.95
C MET A 182 -17.31 8.60 14.46
N ARG A 183 -17.81 8.14 15.62
CA ARG A 183 -17.52 6.80 16.13
C ARG A 183 -17.96 5.69 15.18
N GLY A 184 -19.13 5.82 14.57
CA GLY A 184 -19.60 4.88 13.55
C GLY A 184 -18.72 4.86 12.32
N ALA A 185 -18.30 6.03 11.83
CA ALA A 185 -17.42 6.18 10.69
C ALA A 185 -16.04 5.57 10.93
N LEU A 186 -15.48 5.70 12.12
CA LEU A 186 -14.14 5.23 12.48
C LEU A 186 -14.09 3.75 12.89
N SER A 187 -15.22 3.06 12.97
CA SER A 187 -15.27 1.64 13.37
C SER A 187 -14.43 0.75 12.45
N GLY A 188 -13.51 -0.02 13.05
CA GLY A 188 -12.57 -0.89 12.35
C GLY A 188 -11.51 -0.16 11.51
N CYS A 189 -11.26 1.13 11.79
CA CYS A 189 -10.29 1.97 11.08
C CYS A 189 -9.06 2.28 11.94
N ALA A 190 -8.68 1.39 12.88
CA ALA A 190 -7.58 1.60 13.83
C ALA A 190 -6.28 2.11 13.18
N TRP A 191 -5.95 1.63 11.99
CA TRP A 191 -4.73 2.00 11.26
C TRP A 191 -4.68 3.44 10.79
N LEU A 192 -5.79 4.17 10.81
CA LEU A 192 -5.78 5.61 10.52
C LEU A 192 -4.96 6.42 11.53
N VAL A 193 -4.73 5.91 12.75
CA VAL A 193 -3.90 6.59 13.75
C VAL A 193 -2.46 6.84 13.25
N ARG A 194 -1.98 6.06 12.29
CA ARG A 194 -0.64 6.23 11.69
C ARG A 194 -0.53 7.46 10.80
N VAL A 195 -1.63 7.87 10.19
CA VAL A 195 -1.67 9.03 9.27
C VAL A 195 -2.41 10.22 9.88
N LEU A 196 -3.31 9.98 10.82
CA LEU A 196 -4.09 10.96 11.57
C LEU A 196 -3.98 10.69 13.08
N PRO A 197 -2.84 11.00 13.72
CA PRO A 197 -2.64 10.78 15.16
C PRO A 197 -3.66 11.51 16.05
N GLU A 198 -4.25 12.60 15.54
CA GLU A 198 -5.27 13.39 16.21
C GLU A 198 -6.56 12.57 16.50
N LEU A 199 -6.78 11.52 15.75
CA LEU A 199 -7.92 10.62 15.91
C LEU A 199 -7.69 9.52 16.95
N ALA A 200 -6.52 9.44 17.58
CA ALA A 200 -6.15 8.36 18.49
C ALA A 200 -7.18 8.13 19.62
N ALA A 201 -7.78 9.20 20.15
CA ALA A 201 -8.81 9.12 21.18
C ALA A 201 -10.14 8.50 20.70
N ASN A 202 -10.37 8.43 19.39
CA ASN A 202 -11.62 7.96 18.77
C ASN A 202 -11.43 6.64 18.01
N LEU A 203 -10.20 6.12 17.95
CA LEU A 203 -9.86 4.87 17.25
C LEU A 203 -9.60 3.74 18.26
N GLU A 204 -9.86 2.52 17.82
CA GLU A 204 -9.43 1.33 18.56
C GLU A 204 -7.89 1.29 18.63
N PRO A 205 -7.31 0.79 19.75
CA PRO A 205 -5.87 0.65 19.85
C PRO A 205 -5.35 -0.29 18.74
N LEU A 206 -4.15 0.01 18.23
CA LEU A 206 -3.50 -0.87 17.27
C LEU A 206 -3.21 -2.21 17.95
N PRO A 207 -3.35 -3.34 17.21
CA PRO A 207 -2.93 -4.63 17.72
C PRO A 207 -1.42 -4.62 18.04
N ASP A 208 -1.04 -5.29 19.12
CA ASP A 208 0.37 -5.48 19.48
C ASP A 208 1.05 -6.38 18.44
N GLY A 209 2.16 -5.91 17.90
CA GLY A 209 2.97 -6.67 16.95
C GLY A 209 3.79 -5.78 16.03
N ILE A 210 4.99 -6.24 15.67
CA ILE A 210 5.86 -5.58 14.68
C ILE A 210 5.48 -6.13 13.31
N LEU A 211 4.76 -5.33 12.53
CA LEU A 211 4.39 -5.67 11.16
C LEU A 211 5.48 -5.23 10.17
N ALA A 212 5.57 -5.96 9.05
CA ALA A 212 6.39 -5.47 7.95
C ALA A 212 5.81 -4.16 7.41
N PRO A 213 6.66 -3.20 7.04
CA PRO A 213 6.21 -1.86 6.62
C PRO A 213 5.21 -1.86 5.45
N GLU A 214 5.33 -2.83 4.53
CA GLU A 214 4.42 -3.01 3.40
C GLU A 214 3.02 -3.45 3.83
N GLN A 215 2.96 -4.21 4.92
CA GLN A 215 1.71 -4.66 5.53
C GLN A 215 0.98 -3.50 6.20
N GLU A 216 1.70 -2.69 6.98
CA GLU A 216 1.13 -1.49 7.59
C GLU A 216 0.57 -0.54 6.53
N ARG A 217 1.29 -0.34 5.41
CA ARG A 217 0.80 0.49 4.30
C ARG A 217 -0.50 -0.05 3.73
N ARG A 218 -0.59 -1.36 3.50
CA ARG A 218 -1.83 -1.99 3.02
C ARG A 218 -2.98 -1.85 4.01
N LEU A 219 -2.68 -1.97 5.30
CA LEU A 219 -3.67 -1.80 6.36
C LEU A 219 -4.14 -0.34 6.48
N ILE A 220 -3.25 0.63 6.28
CA ILE A 220 -3.61 2.05 6.17
C ILE A 220 -4.54 2.26 4.97
N HIS A 221 -4.19 1.76 3.77
CA HIS A 221 -5.04 1.86 2.59
C HIS A 221 -6.41 1.18 2.79
N ALA A 222 -6.41 0.00 3.41
CA ALA A 222 -7.63 -0.72 3.75
C ALA A 222 -8.50 0.05 4.76
N ALA A 223 -7.88 0.70 5.75
CA ALA A 223 -8.57 1.51 6.75
C ALA A 223 -9.20 2.76 6.11
N VAL A 224 -8.51 3.43 5.18
CA VAL A 224 -9.09 4.54 4.40
C VAL A 224 -10.26 4.04 3.55
N GLY A 225 -10.11 2.92 2.85
CA GLY A 225 -11.20 2.32 2.07
C GLY A 225 -12.40 1.92 2.95
N ARG A 226 -12.16 1.43 4.17
CA ARG A 226 -13.21 1.12 5.15
C ARG A 226 -13.90 2.39 5.64
N LEU A 227 -13.14 3.43 5.98
CA LEU A 227 -13.69 4.72 6.36
C LEU A 227 -14.61 5.28 5.27
N LEU A 228 -14.17 5.29 4.01
CA LEU A 228 -15.00 5.76 2.90
C LEU A 228 -16.28 4.93 2.73
N ARG A 229 -16.26 3.63 3.02
CA ARG A 229 -17.46 2.78 3.05
C ARG A 229 -18.37 3.11 4.23
N ASN A 230 -17.81 3.30 5.41
CA ASN A 230 -18.57 3.65 6.62
C ASN A 230 -19.24 5.03 6.49
N LEU A 231 -18.61 5.94 5.73
CA LEU A 231 -19.13 7.26 5.40
C LEU A 231 -20.17 7.24 4.28
N ALA A 232 -20.31 6.13 3.56
CA ALA A 232 -21.16 6.08 2.39
C ALA A 232 -22.60 6.44 2.72
N GLY A 233 -23.12 7.47 2.02
CA GLY A 233 -24.53 7.79 2.00
C GLY A 233 -25.35 6.70 1.28
N PRO A 234 -26.67 6.89 1.14
CA PRO A 234 -27.55 5.94 0.46
C PRO A 234 -27.09 5.58 -0.97
N ALA A 235 -26.43 6.52 -1.65
CA ALA A 235 -25.92 6.35 -3.01
C ALA A 235 -24.42 5.97 -3.06
N GLY A 236 -23.65 6.24 -2.03
CA GLY A 236 -22.20 5.97 -1.96
C GLY A 236 -21.37 7.16 -1.48
N THR A 237 -20.06 7.11 -1.69
CA THR A 237 -19.11 8.18 -1.38
C THR A 237 -18.46 8.72 -2.64
N LEU A 238 -18.50 10.03 -2.84
CA LEU A 238 -17.77 10.75 -3.88
C LEU A 238 -16.55 11.43 -3.29
N LEU A 239 -15.37 11.10 -3.81
CA LEU A 239 -14.11 11.77 -3.52
C LEU A 239 -13.79 12.74 -4.66
N VAL A 240 -13.71 14.03 -4.34
CA VAL A 240 -13.42 15.11 -5.30
C VAL A 240 -12.01 15.62 -5.02
N LEU A 241 -11.12 15.55 -6.02
CA LEU A 241 -9.70 15.92 -5.89
C LEU A 241 -9.29 16.94 -6.95
N ASP A 242 -8.82 18.10 -6.52
CA ASP A 242 -8.35 19.13 -7.43
C ASP A 242 -6.81 19.20 -7.49
N ASP A 243 -6.27 19.65 -8.63
CA ASP A 243 -4.85 19.89 -8.88
C ASP A 243 -3.95 18.66 -8.62
N LEU A 244 -4.37 17.47 -9.06
CA LEU A 244 -3.67 16.20 -8.88
C LEU A 244 -2.23 16.17 -9.43
N GLN A 245 -1.83 17.09 -10.31
CA GLN A 245 -0.43 17.20 -10.76
C GLN A 245 0.55 17.49 -9.63
N TRP A 246 0.07 17.95 -8.48
CA TRP A 246 0.86 18.19 -7.27
C TRP A 246 0.71 17.12 -6.19
N ALA A 247 -0.06 16.06 -6.46
CA ALA A 247 -0.20 14.94 -5.54
C ALA A 247 1.12 14.17 -5.41
N GLY A 248 1.47 13.81 -4.18
CA GLY A 248 2.63 12.96 -3.92
C GLY A 248 2.38 11.50 -4.35
N PRO A 249 3.46 10.72 -4.57
CA PRO A 249 3.35 9.32 -5.00
C PRO A 249 2.52 8.47 -4.04
N ASP A 250 2.59 8.71 -2.73
CA ASP A 250 1.85 7.97 -1.71
C ASP A 250 0.33 8.21 -1.81
N ALA A 251 -0.09 9.44 -2.11
CA ALA A 251 -1.49 9.78 -2.34
C ALA A 251 -2.01 9.15 -3.65
N LEU A 252 -1.20 9.16 -4.71
CA LEU A 252 -1.53 8.55 -5.99
C LEU A 252 -1.65 7.03 -5.89
N ASP A 253 -0.80 6.37 -5.12
CA ASP A 253 -0.85 4.93 -4.86
C ASP A 253 -2.11 4.56 -4.05
N LEU A 254 -2.50 5.39 -3.09
CA LEU A 254 -3.77 5.20 -2.38
C LEU A 254 -4.97 5.36 -3.33
N ILE A 255 -4.97 6.36 -4.22
CA ILE A 255 -6.02 6.52 -5.26
C ILE A 255 -6.10 5.29 -6.15
N HIS A 256 -4.94 4.75 -6.59
CA HIS A 256 -4.88 3.52 -7.36
C HIS A 256 -5.50 2.32 -6.61
N THR A 257 -5.17 2.17 -5.33
CA THR A 257 -5.71 1.10 -4.48
C THR A 257 -7.23 1.22 -4.32
N LEU A 258 -7.74 2.43 -4.09
CA LEU A 258 -9.18 2.70 -3.95
C LEU A 258 -9.94 2.43 -5.26
N ALA A 259 -9.36 2.79 -6.41
CA ALA A 259 -9.96 2.55 -7.72
C ALA A 259 -10.09 1.07 -8.06
N ARG A 260 -9.18 0.22 -7.57
CA ARG A 260 -9.20 -1.24 -7.78
C ARG A 260 -10.12 -2.01 -6.83
N ALA A 261 -10.63 -1.39 -5.77
CA ALA A 261 -11.44 -2.09 -4.78
C ALA A 261 -12.87 -2.38 -5.32
N PRO A 262 -13.21 -3.64 -5.67
CA PRO A 262 -14.41 -3.97 -6.46
C PRO A 262 -15.73 -3.80 -5.70
N THR A 263 -15.69 -3.66 -4.39
CA THR A 263 -16.88 -3.66 -3.50
C THR A 263 -17.16 -2.33 -2.81
N THR A 264 -16.40 -1.29 -3.14
CA THR A 264 -16.58 0.02 -2.51
C THR A 264 -17.55 0.89 -3.33
N PRO A 265 -18.61 1.41 -2.72
CA PRO A 265 -19.47 2.40 -3.37
C PRO A 265 -18.77 3.78 -3.38
N VAL A 266 -17.52 3.81 -3.83
CA VAL A 266 -16.68 5.02 -3.92
C VAL A 266 -16.51 5.38 -5.39
N ARG A 267 -16.70 6.66 -5.70
CA ARG A 267 -16.36 7.27 -6.97
C ARG A 267 -15.34 8.37 -6.77
N ILE A 268 -14.43 8.53 -7.70
CA ILE A 268 -13.38 9.54 -7.64
C ILE A 268 -13.55 10.46 -8.86
N VAL A 269 -13.68 11.76 -8.60
CA VAL A 269 -13.65 12.77 -9.66
C VAL A 269 -12.48 13.70 -9.37
N GLY A 270 -11.52 13.74 -10.26
CA GLY A 270 -10.31 14.54 -10.10
C GLY A 270 -10.06 15.52 -11.24
N ALA A 271 -9.22 16.52 -10.99
CA ALA A 271 -8.75 17.43 -12.02
C ALA A 271 -7.23 17.60 -11.96
N TYR A 272 -6.62 17.81 -13.13
CA TYR A 272 -5.19 18.09 -13.25
C TYR A 272 -4.89 19.00 -14.45
N ARG A 273 -3.69 19.61 -14.47
CA ARG A 273 -3.18 20.42 -15.59
C ARG A 273 -2.37 19.51 -16.52
N ASP A 274 -2.88 19.27 -17.72
CA ASP A 274 -2.24 18.40 -18.70
C ASP A 274 -0.89 18.91 -19.19
N THR A 275 -0.68 20.22 -19.17
CA THR A 275 0.59 20.86 -19.52
C THR A 275 1.70 20.67 -18.49
N GLU A 276 1.36 20.31 -17.25
CA GLU A 276 2.31 20.11 -16.15
C GLU A 276 2.62 18.62 -15.86
N VAL A 277 2.06 17.67 -16.61
CA VAL A 277 2.22 16.22 -16.39
C VAL A 277 2.97 15.58 -17.54
N ARG A 278 4.07 14.91 -17.22
CA ARG A 278 4.87 14.11 -18.17
C ARG A 278 4.59 12.61 -17.98
N PRO A 279 4.76 11.78 -19.02
CA PRO A 279 4.55 10.33 -18.90
C PRO A 279 5.36 9.64 -17.79
N ALA A 280 6.55 10.14 -17.47
CA ALA A 280 7.43 9.62 -16.43
C ALA A 280 7.11 10.15 -15.01
N ASP A 281 6.21 11.13 -14.90
CA ASP A 281 5.81 11.66 -13.60
C ASP A 281 4.88 10.66 -12.87
N PRO A 282 4.83 10.68 -11.53
CA PRO A 282 3.98 9.74 -10.77
C PRO A 282 2.51 9.75 -11.20
N LEU A 283 1.95 10.93 -11.52
CA LEU A 283 0.59 11.02 -12.05
C LEU A 283 0.49 10.43 -13.47
N GLY A 284 1.49 10.64 -14.33
CA GLY A 284 1.53 10.05 -15.67
C GLY A 284 1.52 8.52 -15.63
N ILE A 285 2.28 7.93 -14.72
CA ILE A 285 2.31 6.49 -14.48
C ILE A 285 0.95 5.99 -13.98
N LEU A 286 0.36 6.65 -12.97
CA LEU A 286 -0.98 6.30 -12.47
C LEU A 286 -2.03 6.33 -13.59
N LEU A 287 -2.01 7.36 -14.46
CA LEU A 287 -2.94 7.49 -15.57
C LEU A 287 -2.83 6.32 -16.56
N ALA A 288 -1.61 5.87 -16.85
CA ALA A 288 -1.35 4.73 -17.72
C ALA A 288 -1.86 3.42 -17.08
N ASP A 289 -1.57 3.19 -15.80
CA ASP A 289 -1.99 1.98 -15.07
C ASP A 289 -3.52 1.89 -14.94
N LEU A 290 -4.19 2.99 -14.59
CA LEU A 290 -5.64 3.02 -14.49
C LEU A 290 -6.32 2.86 -15.86
N ALA A 291 -5.73 3.41 -16.93
CA ALA A 291 -6.23 3.25 -18.30
C ALA A 291 -6.09 1.81 -18.77
N GLN A 292 -4.94 1.17 -18.53
CA GLN A 292 -4.71 -0.24 -18.84
C GLN A 292 -5.71 -1.15 -18.10
N ALA A 293 -6.01 -0.83 -16.85
CA ALA A 293 -6.99 -1.57 -16.04
C ALA A 293 -8.45 -1.22 -16.37
N ARG A 294 -8.72 -0.28 -17.27
CA ARG A 294 -10.06 0.25 -17.62
C ARG A 294 -10.83 0.82 -16.41
N LEU A 295 -10.10 1.46 -15.48
CA LEU A 295 -10.64 2.02 -14.25
C LEU A 295 -10.83 3.53 -14.31
N VAL A 296 -10.29 4.20 -15.33
CA VAL A 296 -10.35 5.66 -15.47
C VAL A 296 -10.95 6.08 -16.79
N ARG A 297 -11.81 7.11 -16.70
CA ARG A 297 -12.21 7.91 -17.84
C ARG A 297 -11.49 9.26 -17.78
N GLN A 298 -10.70 9.56 -18.79
CA GLN A 298 -10.08 10.87 -18.94
C GLN A 298 -10.90 11.73 -19.88
N HIS A 299 -11.14 12.97 -19.47
CA HIS A 299 -11.84 13.96 -20.31
C HIS A 299 -11.03 15.25 -20.36
N ARG A 300 -10.66 15.67 -21.57
CA ARG A 300 -9.93 16.93 -21.77
C ARG A 300 -10.91 18.06 -21.99
N LEU A 301 -10.77 19.10 -21.15
CA LEU A 301 -11.55 20.33 -21.26
C LEU A 301 -10.90 21.30 -22.25
N GLY A 302 -11.63 21.67 -23.28
CA GLY A 302 -11.28 22.73 -24.18
C GLY A 302 -11.88 24.10 -23.78
N PRO A 303 -11.56 25.19 -24.49
CA PRO A 303 -12.24 26.47 -24.36
C PRO A 303 -13.75 26.35 -24.58
N LEU A 304 -14.52 27.31 -24.06
CA LEU A 304 -15.95 27.42 -24.37
C LEU A 304 -16.15 27.71 -25.85
N ALA A 305 -17.22 27.16 -26.43
CA ALA A 305 -17.63 27.55 -27.77
C ALA A 305 -17.94 29.05 -27.81
N PRO A 306 -17.78 29.74 -28.98
CA PRO A 306 -18.02 31.15 -29.08
C PRO A 306 -19.39 31.62 -28.58
N GLU A 307 -20.43 30.82 -28.82
CA GLU A 307 -21.78 31.09 -28.35
C GLU A 307 -21.89 30.93 -26.83
N GLU A 308 -21.26 29.92 -26.24
CA GLU A 308 -21.23 29.69 -24.79
C GLU A 308 -20.42 30.79 -24.09
N ALA A 309 -19.29 31.18 -24.66
CA ALA A 309 -18.46 32.28 -24.18
C ALA A 309 -19.18 33.63 -24.21
N ALA A 310 -19.93 33.89 -25.28
CA ALA A 310 -20.77 35.08 -25.41
C ALA A 310 -21.92 35.09 -24.39
N ALA A 311 -22.58 33.94 -24.20
CA ALA A 311 -23.64 33.77 -23.20
C ALA A 311 -23.12 33.96 -21.77
N LEU A 312 -21.92 33.42 -21.45
CA LEU A 312 -21.27 33.62 -20.15
C LEU A 312 -21.01 35.11 -19.92
N LEU A 313 -20.43 35.81 -20.92
CA LEU A 313 -20.09 37.20 -20.81
C LEU A 313 -21.35 38.08 -20.70
N ALA A 314 -22.40 37.78 -21.46
CA ALA A 314 -23.67 38.46 -21.40
C ALA A 314 -24.32 38.33 -19.99
N ASN A 315 -24.27 37.12 -19.40
CA ASN A 315 -24.78 36.89 -18.03
C ASN A 315 -23.97 37.65 -16.97
N LEU A 316 -22.67 37.85 -17.20
CA LEU A 316 -21.80 38.59 -16.29
C LEU A 316 -21.97 40.12 -16.43
N LEU A 317 -22.44 40.64 -17.58
CA LEU A 317 -22.53 42.05 -17.92
C LEU A 317 -23.97 42.59 -17.84
N VAL A 318 -24.93 41.87 -17.26
CA VAL A 318 -26.35 42.27 -17.22
C VAL A 318 -26.57 43.68 -16.68
N ASP A 319 -25.73 44.18 -15.75
CA ASP A 319 -25.82 45.47 -15.12
C ASP A 319 -24.68 46.46 -15.50
N ALA A 320 -23.82 46.11 -16.48
CA ALA A 320 -22.65 46.93 -16.81
C ALA A 320 -22.90 47.89 -18.00
N PRO A 321 -22.50 49.15 -17.91
CA PRO A 321 -22.57 50.08 -19.03
C PRO A 321 -21.56 49.66 -20.12
N GLY A 322 -22.04 49.37 -21.35
CA GLY A 322 -21.16 49.07 -22.50
C GLY A 322 -21.32 47.68 -23.12
N GLY A 323 -22.32 46.91 -22.75
CA GLY A 323 -22.55 45.50 -23.17
C GLY A 323 -23.10 45.35 -24.62
N GLY A 324 -22.66 46.15 -25.62
CA GLY A 324 -23.10 46.01 -27.01
C GLY A 324 -22.56 44.72 -27.66
N GLY A 325 -23.38 44.06 -28.51
CA GLY A 325 -23.07 42.77 -29.11
C GLY A 325 -21.75 42.66 -29.86
N GLU A 326 -21.34 43.74 -30.56
CA GLU A 326 -20.02 43.79 -31.24
C GLU A 326 -18.83 43.79 -30.25
N HIS A 327 -19.04 44.39 -29.08
CA HIS A 327 -18.03 44.42 -28.02
C HIS A 327 -17.83 43.06 -27.39
N ILE A 328 -18.94 42.35 -27.11
CA ILE A 328 -18.91 40.95 -26.61
C ILE A 328 -18.17 40.03 -27.58
N GLN A 329 -18.44 40.14 -28.88
CA GLN A 329 -17.77 39.34 -29.91
C GLN A 329 -16.25 39.57 -29.96
N ARG A 330 -15.80 40.82 -29.90
CA ARG A 330 -14.36 41.14 -29.87
C ARG A 330 -13.66 40.55 -28.63
N VAL A 331 -14.32 40.65 -27.49
CA VAL A 331 -13.80 40.10 -26.23
C VAL A 331 -13.71 38.58 -26.27
N VAL A 332 -14.75 37.91 -26.77
CA VAL A 332 -14.76 36.45 -26.94
C VAL A 332 -13.63 35.96 -27.86
N GLN A 333 -13.39 36.69 -28.97
CA GLN A 333 -12.29 36.38 -29.86
C GLN A 333 -10.92 36.55 -29.20
N SER A 334 -10.75 37.62 -28.42
CA SER A 334 -9.47 37.91 -27.73
C SER A 334 -9.23 36.95 -26.55
N ALA A 335 -10.28 36.58 -25.80
CA ALA A 335 -10.20 35.66 -24.65
C ALA A 335 -10.04 34.19 -25.06
N GLY A 336 -10.14 33.86 -26.36
CA GLY A 336 -10.02 32.50 -26.88
C GLY A 336 -10.99 31.50 -26.22
N GLY A 337 -12.14 31.99 -25.70
CA GLY A 337 -13.15 31.16 -25.04
C GLY A 337 -12.75 30.63 -23.64
N THR A 338 -11.64 31.07 -23.04
CA THR A 338 -11.22 30.66 -21.69
C THR A 338 -12.05 31.36 -20.63
N PRO A 339 -12.81 30.63 -19.77
CA PRO A 339 -13.74 31.22 -18.79
C PRO A 339 -13.10 32.22 -17.83
N PHE A 340 -11.87 31.96 -17.39
CA PHE A 340 -11.16 32.89 -16.50
C PHE A 340 -10.97 34.27 -17.09
N PHE A 341 -10.63 34.36 -18.37
CA PHE A 341 -10.45 35.64 -19.03
C PHE A 341 -11.79 36.41 -19.19
N LEU A 342 -12.84 35.69 -19.54
CA LEU A 342 -14.17 36.28 -19.69
C LEU A 342 -14.67 36.85 -18.36
N VAL A 343 -14.49 36.11 -17.25
CA VAL A 343 -14.86 36.60 -15.91
C VAL A 343 -13.99 37.77 -15.48
N SER A 344 -12.68 37.70 -15.69
CA SER A 344 -11.75 38.78 -15.34
C SER A 344 -12.04 40.05 -16.12
N TYR A 345 -12.40 39.93 -17.40
CA TYR A 345 -12.79 41.03 -18.24
C TYR A 345 -14.11 41.68 -17.79
N ALA A 346 -15.15 40.88 -17.54
CA ALA A 346 -16.42 41.39 -17.03
C ALA A 346 -16.23 42.17 -15.73
N GLN A 347 -15.35 41.69 -14.85
CA GLN A 347 -15.01 42.36 -13.59
C GLN A 347 -14.33 43.71 -13.82
N ALA A 348 -13.36 43.78 -14.74
CA ALA A 348 -12.69 45.05 -15.06
C ALA A 348 -13.64 46.11 -15.61
N LEU A 349 -14.64 45.71 -16.41
CA LEU A 349 -15.68 46.61 -16.89
C LEU A 349 -16.58 47.15 -15.78
N HIS A 350 -16.94 46.34 -14.81
CA HIS A 350 -17.73 46.77 -13.63
C HIS A 350 -16.95 47.77 -12.75
N GLU A 351 -15.62 47.75 -12.77
CA GLU A 351 -14.74 48.67 -12.06
C GLU A 351 -14.43 49.95 -12.84
N GLY A 352 -15.04 50.12 -14.02
CA GLY A 352 -14.93 51.36 -14.84
C GLY A 352 -13.62 51.46 -15.64
N SER A 353 -12.88 50.39 -15.79
CA SER A 353 -11.66 50.36 -16.61
C SER A 353 -12.00 50.19 -18.09
N THR A 354 -11.79 51.22 -18.87
CA THR A 354 -12.12 51.29 -20.32
C THR A 354 -10.91 51.01 -21.22
N GLU A 355 -9.69 50.88 -20.70
CA GLU A 355 -8.48 50.72 -21.48
C GLU A 355 -8.03 49.28 -21.66
N GLY A 356 -8.09 48.82 -22.90
CA GLY A 356 -7.39 47.64 -23.43
C GLY A 356 -7.78 46.29 -22.89
N VAL A 357 -8.18 45.36 -23.76
CA VAL A 357 -8.40 43.91 -23.39
C VAL A 357 -7.04 43.28 -23.05
N PRO A 358 -6.86 42.73 -21.86
CA PRO A 358 -5.61 42.00 -21.53
C PRO A 358 -5.41 40.82 -22.48
N TRP A 359 -4.16 40.64 -22.97
CA TRP A 359 -3.80 39.59 -23.92
C TRP A 359 -3.70 38.21 -23.29
N ASP A 360 -3.40 38.18 -21.97
CA ASP A 360 -3.29 36.96 -21.19
C ASP A 360 -3.70 37.16 -19.70
N ALA A 361 -3.80 36.06 -18.96
CA ALA A 361 -4.17 36.07 -17.56
C ALA A 361 -3.18 36.82 -16.66
N ALA A 362 -1.90 36.75 -16.99
CA ALA A 362 -0.86 37.41 -16.22
C ALA A 362 -0.99 38.92 -16.30
N GLN A 363 -1.23 39.43 -17.50
CA GLN A 363 -1.41 40.87 -17.74
C GLN A 363 -2.66 41.41 -17.04
N ALA A 364 -3.79 40.68 -17.10
CA ALA A 364 -5.02 41.05 -16.40
C ALA A 364 -4.81 41.13 -14.88
N VAL A 365 -4.13 40.19 -14.32
CA VAL A 365 -3.78 40.16 -12.87
C VAL A 365 -2.82 41.33 -12.56
N GLN A 366 -1.76 41.51 -13.34
CA GLN A 366 -0.77 42.59 -13.15
C GLN A 366 -1.39 44.00 -13.18
N GLN A 367 -2.33 44.24 -14.09
CA GLN A 367 -3.07 45.54 -14.14
C GLN A 367 -3.84 45.76 -12.84
N ARG A 368 -4.55 44.76 -12.32
CA ARG A 368 -5.29 44.87 -11.05
C ARG A 368 -4.35 45.02 -9.85
N VAL A 369 -3.20 44.36 -9.84
CA VAL A 369 -2.18 44.55 -8.81
C VAL A 369 -1.60 45.96 -8.84
N ALA A 370 -1.37 46.54 -10.06
CA ALA A 370 -0.85 47.88 -10.22
C ALA A 370 -1.79 48.99 -9.71
N LEU A 371 -3.10 48.73 -9.60
CA LEU A 371 -4.08 49.64 -9.00
C LEU A 371 -3.99 49.75 -7.48
N LEU A 372 -3.34 48.75 -6.84
CA LEU A 372 -3.10 48.81 -5.39
C LEU A 372 -1.99 49.80 -5.06
N ALA A 373 -2.13 50.50 -3.91
CA ALA A 373 -1.03 51.30 -3.37
C ALA A 373 0.21 50.44 -3.10
N ALA A 374 1.40 51.02 -3.11
CA ALA A 374 2.67 50.27 -2.96
C ALA A 374 2.68 49.34 -1.72
N ALA A 375 2.14 49.80 -0.58
CA ALA A 375 2.00 48.97 0.59
C ALA A 375 1.04 47.78 0.35
N GLY A 376 -0.06 47.96 -0.37
CA GLY A 376 -0.97 46.88 -0.73
C GLY A 376 -0.35 45.83 -1.65
N GLN A 377 0.48 46.29 -2.62
CA GLN A 377 1.23 45.40 -3.50
C GLN A 377 2.26 44.55 -2.70
N GLU A 378 2.92 45.17 -1.70
CA GLU A 378 3.84 44.47 -0.80
C GLU A 378 3.16 43.41 0.03
N ILE A 379 2.01 43.75 0.62
CA ILE A 379 1.19 42.84 1.43
C ILE A 379 0.67 41.68 0.57
N LEU A 380 0.16 41.96 -0.64
CA LEU A 380 -0.29 40.93 -1.58
C LEU A 380 0.86 40.00 -2.00
N GLY A 381 2.08 40.57 -2.21
CA GLY A 381 3.29 39.78 -2.47
C GLY A 381 3.65 38.86 -1.30
N ALA A 382 3.57 39.35 -0.06
CA ALA A 382 3.77 38.53 1.14
C ALA A 382 2.68 37.43 1.25
N ALA A 383 1.42 37.79 1.02
CA ALA A 383 0.30 36.85 0.98
C ALA A 383 0.51 35.74 -0.05
N ALA A 384 1.02 36.06 -1.25
CA ALA A 384 1.33 35.08 -2.28
C ALA A 384 2.40 34.08 -1.86
N ILE A 385 3.36 34.49 -1.02
CA ILE A 385 4.38 33.60 -0.45
C ILE A 385 3.83 32.80 0.73
N VAL A 386 2.90 33.31 1.55
CA VAL A 386 2.25 32.54 2.62
C VAL A 386 1.46 31.36 2.05
N GLY A 387 0.68 31.52 1.00
CA GLY A 387 -0.03 30.41 0.36
C GLY A 387 -1.36 30.81 -0.28
N ARG A 388 -2.18 29.81 -0.60
CA ARG A 388 -3.53 30.04 -1.15
C ARG A 388 -4.45 30.61 -0.06
N ARG A 389 -4.42 30.01 1.13
CA ARG A 389 -5.10 30.51 2.33
C ARG A 389 -4.11 31.27 3.19
N VAL A 390 -4.46 32.48 3.55
CA VAL A 390 -3.57 33.46 4.19
C VAL A 390 -4.18 33.85 5.54
N PRO A 391 -3.75 33.22 6.64
CA PRO A 391 -4.15 33.67 7.99
C PRO A 391 -3.65 35.09 8.24
N CYS A 392 -4.53 35.97 8.72
CA CYS A 392 -4.19 37.37 8.97
C CYS A 392 -3.03 37.51 9.96
N THR A 393 -3.07 36.75 11.04
CA THR A 393 -2.04 36.74 12.08
C THR A 393 -0.64 36.37 11.53
N LEU A 394 -0.57 35.37 10.65
CA LEU A 394 0.67 34.97 9.99
C LEU A 394 1.15 36.07 9.04
N LEU A 395 0.25 36.66 8.27
CA LEU A 395 0.60 37.73 7.31
C LEU A 395 1.14 38.96 8.03
N VAL A 396 0.56 39.35 9.16
CA VAL A 396 1.07 40.46 10.00
C VAL A 396 2.50 40.20 10.43
N ALA A 397 2.79 38.99 10.89
CA ALA A 397 4.16 38.59 11.29
C ALA A 397 5.16 38.62 10.12
N VAL A 398 4.72 38.27 8.91
CA VAL A 398 5.57 38.18 7.70
C VAL A 398 5.77 39.53 7.01
N ALA A 399 4.72 40.34 6.92
CA ALA A 399 4.75 41.61 6.18
C ALA A 399 5.73 42.63 6.77
N GLY A 400 5.94 42.61 8.09
CA GLY A 400 6.80 43.57 8.79
C GLY A 400 6.25 44.98 8.73
N GLN A 401 4.92 45.11 8.59
CA GLN A 401 4.16 46.35 8.55
C GLN A 401 3.21 46.42 9.75
N PRO A 402 2.81 47.63 10.22
CA PRO A 402 1.80 47.73 11.25
C PRO A 402 0.52 47.00 10.88
N GLU A 403 -0.12 46.33 11.85
CA GLU A 403 -1.35 45.53 11.65
C GLU A 403 -2.45 46.31 10.88
N GLY A 404 -2.70 47.59 11.23
CA GLY A 404 -3.66 48.42 10.53
C GLY A 404 -3.35 48.64 9.03
N THR A 405 -2.05 48.67 8.68
CA THR A 405 -1.61 48.77 7.26
C THR A 405 -1.84 47.45 6.54
N VAL A 406 -1.60 46.32 7.21
CA VAL A 406 -1.85 44.97 6.65
C VAL A 406 -3.34 44.77 6.39
N VAL A 407 -4.20 45.10 7.33
CA VAL A 407 -5.65 44.99 7.19
C VAL A 407 -6.15 45.91 6.03
N ALA A 408 -5.71 47.15 5.98
CA ALA A 408 -6.09 48.09 4.88
C ALA A 408 -5.65 47.57 3.51
N GLY A 409 -4.45 46.93 3.43
CA GLY A 409 -3.96 46.28 2.22
C GLY A 409 -4.78 45.08 1.79
N LEU A 410 -5.18 44.26 2.76
CA LEU A 410 -6.07 43.08 2.53
C LEU A 410 -7.45 43.55 2.04
N GLU A 411 -8.07 44.53 2.69
CA GLU A 411 -9.35 45.13 2.25
C GLU A 411 -9.25 45.69 0.84
N ALA A 412 -8.16 46.37 0.48
CA ALA A 412 -7.93 46.87 -0.86
C ALA A 412 -7.81 45.72 -1.87
N ALA A 413 -7.10 44.62 -1.51
CA ALA A 413 -6.99 43.46 -2.37
C ALA A 413 -8.32 42.71 -2.53
N CYS A 414 -9.16 42.68 -1.48
CA CYS A 414 -10.53 42.14 -1.56
C CYS A 414 -11.43 43.03 -2.47
N ARG A 415 -11.37 44.35 -2.33
CA ARG A 415 -12.08 45.25 -3.24
C ARG A 415 -11.66 45.07 -4.71
N ALA A 416 -10.37 44.86 -4.95
CA ALA A 416 -9.83 44.53 -6.27
C ALA A 416 -10.10 43.05 -6.65
N ARG A 417 -10.87 42.25 -5.86
CA ARG A 417 -11.18 40.85 -6.09
C ARG A 417 -9.95 39.95 -6.36
N LEU A 418 -8.82 40.33 -5.82
CA LEU A 418 -7.59 39.52 -5.84
C LEU A 418 -7.61 38.50 -4.70
N LEU A 419 -8.19 38.88 -3.57
CA LEU A 419 -8.45 38.07 -2.40
C LEU A 419 -9.95 38.00 -2.08
N LEU A 420 -10.36 36.97 -1.37
CA LEU A 420 -11.68 36.80 -0.77
C LEU A 420 -11.51 36.55 0.73
N GLU A 421 -12.46 37.00 1.55
CA GLU A 421 -12.49 36.65 2.96
C GLU A 421 -12.86 35.17 3.13
N ASP A 422 -12.13 34.45 3.98
CA ASP A 422 -12.35 33.03 4.28
C ASP A 422 -12.50 32.87 5.80
N GLY A 423 -13.73 33.02 6.27
CA GLY A 423 -14.03 33.08 7.69
C GLY A 423 -13.55 34.36 8.35
N ASP A 424 -13.24 34.28 9.64
CA ASP A 424 -13.06 35.46 10.48
C ASP A 424 -11.63 35.97 10.58
N ASP A 425 -10.63 35.17 10.18
CA ASP A 425 -9.21 35.51 10.39
C ASP A 425 -8.31 35.04 9.22
N ALA A 426 -8.88 34.72 8.07
CA ALA A 426 -8.10 34.30 6.92
C ALA A 426 -8.64 34.88 5.61
N TYR A 427 -7.77 34.94 4.64
CA TYR A 427 -8.07 35.34 3.28
C TYR A 427 -7.64 34.26 2.30
N VAL A 428 -8.32 34.13 1.18
CA VAL A 428 -7.98 33.18 0.12
C VAL A 428 -7.82 33.92 -1.21
N PHE A 429 -6.85 33.52 -2.01
CA PHE A 429 -6.75 34.05 -3.37
C PHE A 429 -7.99 33.66 -4.17
N ALA A 430 -8.64 34.64 -4.81
CA ALA A 430 -9.84 34.40 -5.60
C ALA A 430 -9.65 33.34 -6.70
N HIS A 431 -8.42 33.23 -7.21
CA HIS A 431 -7.98 32.16 -8.10
C HIS A 431 -6.47 31.89 -7.92
N ASP A 432 -6.04 30.61 -8.04
CA ASP A 432 -4.62 30.26 -7.82
C ASP A 432 -3.68 30.89 -8.87
N VAL A 433 -4.17 31.11 -10.07
CA VAL A 433 -3.44 31.89 -11.12
C VAL A 433 -3.07 33.27 -10.63
N ILE A 434 -3.92 33.95 -9.86
CA ILE A 434 -3.62 35.29 -9.31
C ILE A 434 -2.41 35.20 -8.39
N ARG A 435 -2.40 34.21 -7.47
CA ARG A 435 -1.28 33.94 -6.56
C ARG A 435 0.02 33.67 -7.33
N GLU A 436 -0.05 32.80 -8.35
CA GLU A 436 1.12 32.44 -9.17
C GLU A 436 1.70 33.67 -9.91
N VAL A 437 0.86 34.48 -10.52
CA VAL A 437 1.30 35.71 -11.22
C VAL A 437 1.93 36.70 -10.25
N VAL A 438 1.35 36.88 -9.06
CA VAL A 438 1.93 37.76 -8.02
C VAL A 438 3.25 37.20 -7.53
N GLU A 439 3.36 35.91 -7.27
CA GLU A 439 4.61 35.24 -6.81
C GLU A 439 5.71 35.34 -7.86
N VAL A 440 5.41 35.12 -9.15
CA VAL A 440 6.38 35.23 -10.25
C VAL A 440 6.81 36.68 -10.44
N GLY A 441 5.92 37.65 -10.24
CA GLY A 441 6.24 39.07 -10.30
C GLY A 441 7.20 39.56 -9.23
N LEU A 442 7.41 38.81 -8.14
CA LEU A 442 8.40 39.14 -7.12
C LEU A 442 9.81 38.82 -7.61
N GLY A 443 10.77 39.73 -7.42
CA GLY A 443 12.17 39.42 -7.63
C GLY A 443 12.73 38.33 -6.76
N ALA A 444 13.73 37.57 -7.24
CA ALA A 444 14.27 36.40 -6.56
C ALA A 444 14.74 36.70 -5.12
N ALA A 445 15.44 37.81 -4.91
CA ALA A 445 15.91 38.21 -3.59
C ALA A 445 14.74 38.47 -2.60
N ARG A 446 13.69 39.15 -3.11
CA ARG A 446 12.50 39.46 -2.31
C ARG A 446 11.73 38.19 -1.94
N ARG A 447 11.57 37.25 -2.89
CA ARG A 447 10.99 35.93 -2.61
C ARG A 447 11.75 35.20 -1.51
N ALA A 448 13.09 35.15 -1.59
CA ALA A 448 13.93 34.49 -0.60
C ALA A 448 13.75 35.10 0.80
N VAL A 449 13.72 36.43 0.91
CA VAL A 449 13.49 37.12 2.20
C VAL A 449 12.11 36.78 2.76
N LEU A 450 11.06 36.81 1.93
CA LEU A 450 9.70 36.49 2.35
C LEU A 450 9.58 35.02 2.78
N HIS A 451 10.16 34.09 2.03
CA HIS A 451 10.17 32.68 2.42
C HIS A 451 10.83 32.48 3.80
N ARG A 452 11.98 33.14 4.06
CA ARG A 452 12.64 33.06 5.37
C ARG A 452 11.77 33.61 6.50
N ARG A 453 11.11 34.77 6.28
CA ARG A 453 10.19 35.36 7.27
C ARG A 453 8.99 34.46 7.56
N VAL A 454 8.43 33.83 6.52
CA VAL A 454 7.33 32.86 6.69
C VAL A 454 7.80 31.68 7.54
N ALA A 455 9.00 31.13 7.25
CA ALA A 455 9.55 30.03 8.04
C ALA A 455 9.75 30.40 9.50
N GLU A 456 10.32 31.60 9.77
CA GLU A 456 10.56 32.12 11.13
C GLU A 456 9.24 32.37 11.88
N ALA A 457 8.24 32.91 11.22
CA ALA A 457 6.92 33.11 11.82
C ALA A 457 6.22 31.78 12.14
N LEU A 458 6.30 30.81 11.24
CA LEU A 458 5.73 29.47 11.44
C LEU A 458 6.46 28.68 12.54
N GLU A 459 7.79 28.82 12.66
CA GLU A 459 8.59 28.17 13.70
C GLU A 459 8.26 28.71 15.10
N GLY A 460 7.95 30.02 15.20
CA GLY A 460 7.54 30.67 16.46
C GLY A 460 6.07 30.50 16.83
N ALA A 461 5.25 29.89 15.97
CA ALA A 461 3.83 29.75 16.21
C ALA A 461 3.52 28.72 17.31
N ALA A 462 2.59 29.07 18.21
CA ALA A 462 2.12 28.17 19.25
C ALA A 462 1.33 27.01 18.61
N GLY A 463 1.86 25.80 18.69
CA GLY A 463 1.27 24.59 18.08
C GLY A 463 2.18 23.90 17.07
N GLY A 464 3.24 24.55 16.62
CA GLY A 464 4.23 24.02 15.68
C GLY A 464 3.70 23.86 14.26
N ALA A 465 4.49 24.27 13.28
CA ALA A 465 4.16 24.02 11.88
C ALA A 465 4.69 22.64 11.42
N PRO A 466 4.06 22.01 10.41
CA PRO A 466 4.57 20.78 9.82
C PRO A 466 6.02 20.93 9.35
N PRO A 467 6.91 19.96 9.65
CA PRO A 467 8.33 20.06 9.30
C PRO A 467 8.56 20.22 7.79
N GLU A 468 7.66 19.68 6.96
CA GLU A 468 7.68 19.79 5.51
C GLU A 468 7.53 21.25 5.05
N LEU A 469 6.64 21.99 5.69
CA LEU A 469 6.38 23.39 5.38
C LEU A 469 7.57 24.28 5.80
N LEU A 470 8.13 24.02 6.99
CA LEU A 470 9.35 24.71 7.47
C LEU A 470 10.54 24.44 6.56
N ALA A 471 10.75 23.17 6.20
CA ALA A 471 11.80 22.77 5.26
C ALA A 471 11.67 23.50 3.93
N TYR A 472 10.44 23.52 3.37
CA TYR A 472 10.14 24.20 2.10
C TYR A 472 10.51 25.68 2.14
N HIS A 473 10.09 26.39 3.20
CA HIS A 473 10.32 27.82 3.27
C HIS A 473 11.78 28.18 3.62
N PHE A 474 12.44 27.46 4.53
CA PHE A 474 13.87 27.68 4.81
C PHE A 474 14.74 27.38 3.60
N ALA A 475 14.44 26.32 2.86
CA ALA A 475 15.17 25.95 1.65
C ALA A 475 15.10 27.06 0.57
N ARG A 476 13.91 27.63 0.36
CA ARG A 476 13.71 28.74 -0.59
C ARG A 476 14.15 30.09 -0.06
N GLY A 477 14.21 30.23 1.26
CA GLY A 477 14.72 31.41 1.95
C GLY A 477 16.26 31.52 1.94
N GLY A 478 16.97 30.58 1.32
CA GLY A 478 18.44 30.53 1.27
C GLY A 478 19.10 30.12 2.58
N SER A 479 18.32 29.62 3.55
CA SER A 479 18.80 29.19 4.86
C SER A 479 19.00 27.67 4.91
N THR A 480 19.97 27.16 4.12
CA THR A 480 20.22 25.72 3.95
C THR A 480 20.43 24.99 5.27
N ASP A 481 21.26 25.55 6.17
CA ASP A 481 21.51 24.91 7.47
C ASP A 481 20.27 24.77 8.35
N ARG A 482 19.35 25.74 8.28
CA ARG A 482 18.07 25.69 9.00
C ARG A 482 17.05 24.75 8.34
N ALA A 483 17.14 24.54 7.04
CA ALA A 483 16.28 23.62 6.31
C ALA A 483 16.58 22.15 6.61
N LEU A 484 17.87 21.79 6.81
CA LEU A 484 18.34 20.40 6.98
C LEU A 484 17.62 19.63 8.11
N PRO A 485 17.54 20.14 9.37
CA PRO A 485 16.86 19.41 10.44
C PRO A 485 15.36 19.22 10.16
N TYR A 486 14.74 20.12 9.42
CA TYR A 486 13.34 20.00 9.05
C TYR A 486 13.13 19.03 7.90
N LEU A 487 14.04 18.96 6.93
CA LEU A 487 14.03 17.93 5.88
C LEU A 487 14.18 16.53 6.48
N GLU A 488 15.11 16.36 7.43
CA GLU A 488 15.27 15.09 8.14
C GLU A 488 14.00 14.71 8.92
N ARG A 489 13.44 15.64 9.71
CA ARG A 489 12.19 15.42 10.47
C ARG A 489 11.00 15.15 9.57
N ALA A 490 10.91 15.81 8.41
CA ALA A 490 9.89 15.55 7.40
C ALA A 490 10.02 14.14 6.84
N GLY A 491 11.23 13.70 6.54
CA GLY A 491 11.51 12.34 6.14
C GLY A 491 11.14 11.31 7.22
N ASP A 492 11.51 11.56 8.47
CA ASP A 492 11.21 10.70 9.61
C ASP A 492 9.68 10.59 9.84
N ARG A 493 8.96 11.72 9.76
CA ARG A 493 7.49 11.76 9.83
C ARG A 493 6.86 10.96 8.69
N ALA A 494 7.35 11.14 7.47
CA ALA A 494 6.88 10.40 6.32
C ALA A 494 7.11 8.89 6.48
N MET A 495 8.27 8.47 7.01
CA MET A 495 8.53 7.07 7.35
C MET A 495 7.55 6.54 8.40
N ALA A 496 7.27 7.30 9.45
CA ALA A 496 6.30 6.93 10.47
C ALA A 496 4.88 6.78 9.89
N GLN A 497 4.53 7.59 8.90
CA GLN A 497 3.26 7.54 8.16
C GLN A 497 3.26 6.53 7.01
N ARG A 498 4.34 5.76 6.82
CA ARG A 498 4.54 4.80 5.72
C ARG A 498 4.49 5.42 4.31
N ALA A 499 4.66 6.71 4.21
CA ALA A 499 4.73 7.49 2.98
C ALA A 499 6.18 7.53 2.44
N ARG A 500 6.61 6.42 1.87
CA ARG A 500 8.01 6.18 1.47
C ARG A 500 8.47 7.09 0.35
N GLY A 501 7.57 7.40 -0.58
CA GLY A 501 7.87 8.32 -1.68
C GLY A 501 8.18 9.73 -1.19
N ALA A 502 7.46 10.21 -0.16
CA ALA A 502 7.74 11.47 0.48
C ALA A 502 9.05 11.43 1.28
N ALA A 503 9.28 10.35 2.05
CA ALA A 503 10.52 10.16 2.81
C ALA A 503 11.75 10.17 1.90
N GLU A 504 11.70 9.44 0.78
CA GLU A 504 12.77 9.41 -0.23
C GLU A 504 13.09 10.80 -0.77
N ARG A 505 12.09 11.60 -1.09
CA ARG A 505 12.31 12.98 -1.58
C ARG A 505 13.00 13.84 -0.53
N HIS A 506 12.51 13.82 0.72
CA HIS A 506 13.08 14.64 1.78
C HIS A 506 14.51 14.25 2.11
N TYR A 507 14.80 12.94 2.19
CA TYR A 507 16.16 12.48 2.46
C TYR A 507 17.13 12.74 1.28
N ARG A 508 16.67 12.63 0.02
CA ARG A 508 17.48 13.00 -1.14
C ARG A 508 17.80 14.49 -1.17
N GLU A 509 16.79 15.33 -0.91
CA GLU A 509 16.98 16.78 -0.84
C GLU A 509 17.94 17.16 0.29
N ALA A 510 17.80 16.52 1.45
CA ALA A 510 18.75 16.72 2.57
C ALA A 510 20.16 16.26 2.20
N LEU A 511 20.30 15.10 1.57
CA LEU A 511 21.59 14.52 1.15
C LEU A 511 22.31 15.44 0.16
N GLU A 512 21.63 15.90 -0.90
CA GLU A 512 22.19 16.81 -1.90
C GLU A 512 22.74 18.08 -1.24
N ARG A 513 21.99 18.67 -0.29
CA ARG A 513 22.42 19.86 0.43
C ARG A 513 23.60 19.60 1.37
N LEU A 514 23.63 18.45 2.05
CA LEU A 514 24.72 18.05 2.93
C LEU A 514 26.03 17.79 2.16
N GLU A 515 25.92 17.18 0.96
CA GLU A 515 27.07 16.97 0.08
C GLU A 515 27.66 18.30 -0.39
N HIS A 516 26.83 19.29 -0.75
CA HIS A 516 27.28 20.63 -1.09
C HIS A 516 27.97 21.37 0.08
N LEU A 517 27.55 21.09 1.31
CA LEU A 517 28.15 21.68 2.52
C LEU A 517 29.37 20.92 3.03
N GLY A 518 29.72 19.77 2.46
CA GLY A 518 30.84 18.94 2.87
C GLY A 518 30.69 18.29 4.26
N ARG A 519 29.46 18.11 4.78
CA ARG A 519 29.16 17.57 6.12
C ARG A 519 29.15 16.05 6.13
N ALA A 520 30.32 15.42 6.02
CA ALA A 520 30.48 13.98 5.79
C ALA A 520 29.71 13.09 6.80
N GLY A 521 29.72 13.40 8.10
CA GLY A 521 29.02 12.61 9.12
C GLY A 521 27.50 12.58 8.95
N ASP A 522 26.93 13.74 8.61
CA ASP A 522 25.50 13.86 8.35
C ASP A 522 25.09 13.20 7.03
N VAL A 523 25.98 13.22 6.02
CA VAL A 523 25.81 12.50 4.75
C VAL A 523 25.64 10.99 5.01
N HIS A 524 26.45 10.39 5.89
CA HIS A 524 26.33 8.95 6.19
C HIS A 524 24.98 8.62 6.82
N ARG A 525 24.58 9.39 7.84
CA ARG A 525 23.28 9.21 8.50
C ARG A 525 22.11 9.30 7.49
N MET A 526 22.19 10.25 6.58
CA MET A 526 21.14 10.44 5.59
C MET A 526 21.09 9.31 4.55
N ARG A 527 22.27 8.78 4.15
CA ARG A 527 22.38 7.59 3.30
C ARG A 527 21.83 6.33 3.96
N GLU A 528 22.05 6.15 5.26
CA GLU A 528 21.44 5.04 6.01
C GLU A 528 19.92 5.13 6.02
N LYS A 529 19.35 6.30 6.28
CA LYS A 529 17.90 6.54 6.23
C LYS A 529 17.34 6.27 4.82
N LEU A 530 18.05 6.71 3.79
CA LEU A 530 17.66 6.45 2.39
C LEU A 530 17.75 4.95 2.05
N GLY A 531 18.78 4.25 2.53
CA GLY A 531 18.92 2.80 2.41
C GLY A 531 17.74 2.06 3.04
N GLU A 532 17.27 2.52 4.19
CA GLU A 532 16.08 1.97 4.83
C GLU A 532 14.80 2.16 4.00
N VAL A 533 14.63 3.35 3.38
CA VAL A 533 13.51 3.60 2.45
C VAL A 533 13.57 2.61 1.27
N PHE A 534 14.74 2.40 0.68
CA PHE A 534 14.90 1.47 -0.44
C PHE A 534 14.64 0.02 -0.04
N TYR A 535 15.11 -0.38 1.15
CA TYR A 535 14.79 -1.68 1.71
C TYR A 535 13.28 -1.90 1.84
N GLN A 536 12.59 -0.94 2.45
CA GLN A 536 11.15 -1.02 2.65
C GLN A 536 10.32 -0.93 1.35
N THR A 537 10.90 -0.49 0.25
CA THR A 537 10.26 -0.44 -1.07
C THR A 537 10.65 -1.60 -1.99
N GLY A 538 11.38 -2.61 -1.46
CA GLY A 538 11.82 -3.77 -2.24
C GLY A 538 12.94 -3.47 -3.24
N ARG A 539 13.50 -2.25 -3.21
CA ARG A 539 14.62 -1.84 -4.10
C ARG A 539 15.96 -2.23 -3.47
N TYR A 540 16.15 -3.54 -3.26
CA TYR A 540 17.27 -4.08 -2.48
C TYR A 540 18.64 -3.75 -3.07
N VAL A 541 18.77 -3.78 -4.40
CA VAL A 541 20.00 -3.39 -5.08
C VAL A 541 20.37 -1.93 -4.81
N ALA A 542 19.41 -1.02 -4.89
CA ALA A 542 19.65 0.40 -4.61
C ALA A 542 19.98 0.63 -3.13
N ALA A 543 19.33 -0.10 -2.22
CA ALA A 543 19.64 -0.07 -0.79
C ALA A 543 21.07 -0.53 -0.52
N ALA A 544 21.49 -1.63 -1.12
CA ALA A 544 22.87 -2.14 -1.00
C ALA A 544 23.89 -1.12 -1.49
N GLN A 545 23.70 -0.54 -2.68
CA GLN A 545 24.61 0.46 -3.26
C GLN A 545 24.79 1.69 -2.38
N VAL A 546 23.69 2.20 -1.80
CA VAL A 546 23.76 3.35 -0.91
C VAL A 546 24.52 3.01 0.37
N LEU A 547 24.25 1.85 0.99
CA LEU A 547 24.94 1.42 2.21
C LEU A 547 26.39 1.01 1.97
N GLU A 548 26.73 0.46 0.82
CA GLU A 548 28.14 0.22 0.43
C GLU A 548 28.95 1.51 0.42
N SER A 549 28.37 2.63 -0.03
CA SER A 549 29.04 3.93 0.02
C SER A 549 29.29 4.39 1.46
N VAL A 550 28.43 4.03 2.41
CA VAL A 550 28.63 4.28 3.84
C VAL A 550 29.74 3.38 4.39
N ALA A 551 29.74 2.09 4.01
CA ALA A 551 30.77 1.15 4.41
C ALA A 551 32.19 1.60 4.00
N VAL A 552 32.34 2.09 2.74
CA VAL A 552 33.61 2.65 2.26
C VAL A 552 34.08 3.80 3.15
N ALA A 553 33.20 4.68 3.53
CA ALA A 553 33.54 5.84 4.34
C ALA A 553 33.84 5.49 5.81
N LEU A 554 33.10 4.57 6.43
CA LEU A 554 33.37 4.05 7.77
C LEU A 554 34.72 3.34 7.83
N ARG A 555 35.05 2.58 6.79
CA ARG A 555 36.36 1.95 6.65
C ARG A 555 37.49 2.99 6.59
N ALA A 556 37.31 4.04 5.80
CA ALA A 556 38.29 5.12 5.71
C ALA A 556 38.48 5.88 7.04
N ALA A 557 37.41 5.99 7.83
CA ALA A 557 37.41 6.61 9.15
C ALA A 557 37.92 5.69 10.27
N GLY A 558 38.21 4.40 9.99
CA GLY A 558 38.63 3.42 11.00
C GLY A 558 37.52 3.01 11.98
N ASN A 559 36.29 3.30 11.69
CA ASN A 559 35.15 2.88 12.53
C ASN A 559 34.74 1.44 12.18
N TRP A 560 35.38 0.48 12.81
CA TRP A 560 35.20 -0.95 12.51
C TRP A 560 33.87 -1.53 13.04
N GLU A 561 33.36 -1.00 14.14
CA GLU A 561 32.08 -1.41 14.71
C GLU A 561 30.92 -1.04 13.78
N GLY A 562 30.80 0.23 13.43
CA GLY A 562 29.78 0.71 12.48
C GLY A 562 29.94 0.07 11.10
N LEU A 563 31.18 -0.19 10.66
CA LEU A 563 31.43 -0.91 9.41
C LEU A 563 30.84 -2.34 9.45
N GLY A 564 31.01 -3.06 10.57
CA GLY A 564 30.49 -4.42 10.73
C GLY A 564 28.97 -4.45 10.59
N ASP A 565 28.29 -3.53 11.24
CA ASP A 565 26.81 -3.43 11.20
C ASP A 565 26.29 -3.09 9.80
N VAL A 566 26.89 -2.10 9.15
CA VAL A 566 26.50 -1.70 7.79
C VAL A 566 26.74 -2.82 6.79
N VAL A 567 27.90 -3.50 6.85
CA VAL A 567 28.21 -4.60 5.94
C VAL A 567 27.31 -5.82 6.17
N ALA A 568 26.91 -6.12 7.41
CA ALA A 568 25.91 -7.15 7.69
C ALA A 568 24.56 -6.84 7.04
N ARG A 569 24.12 -5.58 7.11
CA ARG A 569 22.90 -5.12 6.43
C ARG A 569 23.02 -5.20 4.91
N VAL A 570 24.16 -4.81 4.34
CA VAL A 570 24.44 -4.95 2.89
C VAL A 570 24.38 -6.40 2.47
N GLY A 571 24.99 -7.31 3.26
CA GLY A 571 24.92 -8.74 3.02
C GLY A 571 23.49 -9.27 2.97
N TRP A 572 22.67 -8.87 3.94
CA TRP A 572 21.26 -9.23 3.94
C TRP A 572 20.52 -8.72 2.69
N LEU A 573 20.82 -7.49 2.25
CA LEU A 573 20.23 -6.91 1.03
C LEU A 573 20.63 -7.68 -0.23
N HIS A 574 21.87 -8.17 -0.34
CA HIS A 574 22.30 -9.02 -1.44
C HIS A 574 21.59 -10.37 -1.47
N SER A 575 21.25 -10.93 -0.30
CA SER A 575 20.42 -12.14 -0.23
C SER A 575 19.03 -11.89 -0.80
N LEU A 576 18.39 -10.77 -0.42
CA LEU A 576 17.06 -10.39 -0.90
C LEU A 576 17.07 -9.98 -2.40
N ALA A 577 18.18 -9.43 -2.88
CA ALA A 577 18.35 -9.00 -4.27
C ALA A 577 18.66 -10.15 -5.24
N GLY A 578 18.85 -11.39 -4.74
CA GLY A 578 19.26 -12.52 -5.59
C GLY A 578 20.72 -12.45 -6.05
N THR A 579 21.58 -11.69 -5.36
CA THR A 579 23.01 -11.52 -5.66
C THR A 579 23.91 -12.02 -4.51
N PRO A 580 23.71 -13.24 -3.98
CA PRO A 580 24.37 -13.70 -2.76
C PRO A 580 25.89 -13.77 -2.88
N HIS A 581 26.42 -14.13 -4.05
CA HIS A 581 27.87 -14.20 -4.26
C HIS A 581 28.55 -12.85 -4.10
N GLN A 582 27.89 -11.73 -4.47
CA GLN A 582 28.43 -10.37 -4.25
C GLN A 582 28.52 -10.07 -2.76
N GLY A 583 27.46 -10.39 -2.00
CA GLY A 583 27.47 -10.25 -0.54
C GLY A 583 28.55 -11.09 0.14
N ILE A 584 28.74 -12.35 -0.28
CA ILE A 584 29.81 -13.23 0.22
C ILE A 584 31.19 -12.60 -0.04
N ALA A 585 31.42 -12.12 -1.26
CA ALA A 585 32.68 -11.48 -1.64
C ALA A 585 32.98 -10.20 -0.82
N LEU A 586 31.94 -9.52 -0.32
CA LEU A 586 32.07 -8.36 0.54
C LEU A 586 32.39 -8.74 2.01
N ILE A 587 31.68 -9.73 2.55
CA ILE A 587 31.74 -10.09 3.98
C ILE A 587 33.00 -10.90 4.32
N GLN A 588 33.37 -11.89 3.51
CA GLN A 588 34.48 -12.79 3.83
C GLN A 588 35.85 -12.09 4.05
N PRO A 589 36.26 -11.11 3.21
CA PRO A 589 37.51 -10.39 3.45
C PRO A 589 37.48 -9.57 4.73
N LEU A 590 36.34 -8.99 5.06
CA LEU A 590 36.16 -8.20 6.29
C LEU A 590 36.26 -9.07 7.52
N LEU A 591 35.58 -10.22 7.56
CA LEU A 591 35.70 -11.21 8.64
C LEU A 591 37.15 -11.62 8.88
N ARG A 592 37.85 -12.01 7.80
CA ARG A 592 39.29 -12.37 7.87
C ARG A 592 40.17 -11.24 8.40
N GLN A 593 39.84 -9.99 8.10
CA GLN A 593 40.57 -8.81 8.60
C GLN A 593 40.31 -8.60 10.09
N LEU A 594 39.06 -8.72 10.53
CA LEU A 594 38.66 -8.56 11.94
C LEU A 594 39.29 -9.66 12.83
N GLU A 595 39.26 -10.92 12.34
CA GLU A 595 39.86 -12.06 13.03
C GLU A 595 41.40 -11.91 13.21
N ARG A 596 42.09 -11.41 12.20
CA ARG A 596 43.56 -11.18 12.25
C ARG A 596 43.95 -10.00 13.13
N GLY A 597 43.07 -9.01 13.25
CA GLY A 597 43.35 -7.78 13.99
C GLY A 597 43.32 -7.94 15.52
N GLY A 598 42.77 -9.02 16.05
CA GLY A 598 42.84 -9.43 17.46
C GLY A 598 42.22 -8.49 18.51
N ALA A 599 41.76 -7.33 18.09
CA ALA A 599 41.26 -6.26 18.95
C ALA A 599 39.71 -6.19 19.06
N THR A 600 39.01 -6.78 18.15
CA THR A 600 37.53 -6.72 18.11
C THR A 600 36.96 -8.08 17.71
N VAL A 601 36.02 -8.59 18.50
CA VAL A 601 35.24 -9.78 18.15
C VAL A 601 34.30 -9.40 17.00
N PRO A 602 34.30 -10.15 15.87
CA PRO A 602 33.38 -9.87 14.78
C PRO A 602 31.92 -9.93 15.27
N PRO A 603 31.04 -8.99 14.87
CA PRO A 603 29.65 -9.04 15.25
C PRO A 603 28.96 -10.33 14.80
N ALA A 604 28.12 -10.92 15.65
CA ALA A 604 27.33 -12.10 15.33
C ALA A 604 26.49 -11.88 14.06
N ALA A 605 26.02 -10.67 13.85
CA ALA A 605 25.25 -10.26 12.66
C ALA A 605 26.02 -10.47 11.33
N LEU A 606 27.36 -10.30 11.29
CA LEU A 606 28.18 -10.56 10.08
C LEU A 606 28.20 -12.03 9.71
N TYR A 607 28.36 -12.92 10.70
CA TYR A 607 28.31 -14.36 10.46
C TYR A 607 26.91 -14.83 10.10
N ALA A 608 25.86 -14.25 10.72
CA ALA A 608 24.47 -14.56 10.38
C ALA A 608 24.14 -14.12 8.92
N ALA A 609 24.63 -12.95 8.50
CA ALA A 609 24.50 -12.47 7.13
C ALA A 609 25.26 -13.38 6.13
N LEU A 610 26.50 -13.79 6.47
CA LEU A 610 27.27 -14.74 5.66
C LEU A 610 26.53 -16.09 5.55
N GLY A 611 25.98 -16.58 6.67
CA GLY A 611 25.22 -17.84 6.70
C GLY A 611 23.98 -17.79 5.80
N GLN A 612 23.26 -16.68 5.83
CA GLN A 612 22.10 -16.46 4.97
C GLN A 612 22.47 -16.35 3.49
N LEU A 613 23.54 -15.62 3.17
CA LEU A 613 24.06 -15.49 1.80
C LEU A 613 24.53 -16.83 1.25
N ALA A 614 25.26 -17.59 2.06
CA ALA A 614 25.72 -18.93 1.69
C ALA A 614 24.56 -19.90 1.46
N PHE A 615 23.48 -19.79 2.27
CA PHE A 615 22.23 -20.55 2.04
C PHE A 615 21.62 -20.21 0.68
N ALA A 616 21.44 -18.92 0.39
CA ALA A 616 20.88 -18.44 -0.87
C ALA A 616 21.77 -18.76 -2.10
N ALA A 617 23.09 -18.91 -1.90
CA ALA A 617 24.05 -19.31 -2.93
C ALA A 617 24.12 -20.84 -3.13
N GLY A 618 23.43 -21.62 -2.30
CA GLY A 618 23.55 -23.09 -2.30
C GLY A 618 24.85 -23.63 -1.68
N GLU A 619 25.59 -22.80 -0.95
CA GLU A 619 26.85 -23.13 -0.26
C GLU A 619 26.54 -23.61 1.18
N TYR A 620 25.84 -24.74 1.31
CA TYR A 620 25.24 -25.20 2.56
C TYR A 620 26.24 -25.48 3.68
N ALA A 621 27.44 -25.98 3.34
CA ALA A 621 28.50 -26.21 4.33
C ALA A 621 28.99 -24.88 4.94
N MET A 622 29.16 -23.85 4.09
CA MET A 622 29.53 -22.51 4.54
C MET A 622 28.40 -21.90 5.37
N SER A 623 27.15 -22.07 4.94
CA SER A 623 25.97 -21.60 5.69
C SER A 623 25.91 -22.18 7.08
N THR A 624 26.08 -23.50 7.20
CA THR A 624 26.08 -24.20 8.49
C THR A 624 27.18 -23.69 9.42
N ALA A 625 28.43 -23.58 8.92
CA ALA A 625 29.57 -23.12 9.70
C ALA A 625 29.38 -21.66 10.16
N ALA A 626 28.96 -20.78 9.25
CA ALA A 626 28.72 -19.36 9.57
C ALA A 626 27.61 -19.19 10.61
N ASN A 627 26.47 -19.88 10.44
CA ASN A 627 25.36 -19.80 11.40
C ASN A 627 25.72 -20.44 12.78
N GLN A 628 26.58 -21.45 12.83
CA GLN A 628 27.12 -21.99 14.09
C GLN A 628 27.94 -20.92 14.84
N HIS A 629 28.82 -20.23 14.12
CA HIS A 629 29.61 -19.12 14.70
C HIS A 629 28.71 -17.97 15.14
N ALA A 630 27.73 -17.60 14.31
CA ALA A 630 26.76 -16.55 14.63
C ALA A 630 25.99 -16.88 15.92
N ALA A 631 25.45 -18.09 16.04
CA ALA A 631 24.71 -18.53 17.22
C ALA A 631 25.59 -18.55 18.48
N ALA A 632 26.83 -19.00 18.37
CA ALA A 632 27.77 -19.01 19.50
C ALA A 632 28.11 -17.60 20.00
N LEU A 633 28.41 -16.67 19.08
CA LEU A 633 28.72 -15.29 19.40
C LEU A 633 27.50 -14.55 19.95
N ALA A 634 26.33 -14.75 19.33
CA ALA A 634 25.08 -14.14 19.74
C ALA A 634 24.70 -14.59 21.18
N ARG A 635 24.87 -15.86 21.49
CA ARG A 635 24.65 -16.41 22.84
C ARG A 635 25.62 -15.80 23.86
N ALA A 636 26.89 -15.65 23.49
CA ALA A 636 27.91 -15.06 24.36
C ALA A 636 27.68 -13.57 24.63
N SER A 637 27.16 -12.83 23.64
CA SER A 637 26.86 -11.40 23.76
C SER A 637 25.45 -11.10 24.29
N GLY A 638 24.56 -12.10 24.40
CA GLY A 638 23.16 -11.93 24.76
C GLY A 638 22.28 -11.36 23.63
N ASP A 639 22.77 -11.33 22.40
CA ASP A 639 22.01 -10.93 21.20
C ASP A 639 21.02 -12.03 20.80
N ARG A 640 19.90 -12.06 21.48
CA ARG A 640 18.84 -13.07 21.25
C ARG A 640 18.28 -13.04 19.85
N LEU A 641 18.24 -11.90 19.18
CA LEU A 641 17.70 -11.77 17.83
C LEU A 641 18.59 -12.44 16.78
N SER A 642 19.90 -12.22 16.86
CA SER A 642 20.86 -12.91 15.99
C SER A 642 20.91 -14.42 16.29
N GLU A 643 20.76 -14.82 17.55
CA GLU A 643 20.68 -16.23 17.96
C GLU A 643 19.48 -16.93 17.30
N VAL A 644 18.26 -16.37 17.41
CA VAL A 644 17.05 -16.90 16.78
C VAL A 644 17.22 -17.10 15.27
N ARG A 645 17.74 -16.08 14.60
CA ARG A 645 17.94 -16.12 13.15
C ARG A 645 18.95 -17.19 12.74
N ALA A 646 20.08 -17.27 13.43
CA ALA A 646 21.12 -18.23 13.13
C ALA A 646 20.66 -19.68 13.35
N GLU A 647 19.98 -19.96 14.46
CA GLU A 647 19.46 -21.30 14.74
C GLU A 647 18.34 -21.69 13.78
N TYR A 648 17.45 -20.78 13.40
CA TYR A 648 16.44 -21.03 12.38
C TYR A 648 17.07 -21.32 11.01
N ASN A 649 18.07 -20.55 10.58
CA ASN A 649 18.78 -20.82 9.30
C ASN A 649 19.45 -22.19 9.30
N ARG A 650 20.00 -22.63 10.43
CA ARG A 650 20.56 -23.98 10.57
C ARG A 650 19.50 -25.05 10.39
N LEU A 651 18.33 -24.86 11.00
CA LEU A 651 17.18 -25.75 10.82
C LEU A 651 16.76 -25.84 9.35
N CYS A 652 16.67 -24.70 8.65
CA CYS A 652 16.34 -24.67 7.22
C CYS A 652 17.36 -25.47 6.39
N VAL A 653 18.65 -25.30 6.65
CA VAL A 653 19.69 -26.09 5.96
C VAL A 653 19.53 -27.59 6.22
N CYS A 654 19.30 -28.01 7.46
CA CYS A 654 19.06 -29.41 7.79
C CYS A 654 17.80 -29.96 7.08
N GLY A 655 16.71 -29.23 7.09
CA GLY A 655 15.46 -29.59 6.39
C GLY A 655 15.67 -29.74 4.90
N LEU A 656 16.35 -28.76 4.27
CA LEU A 656 16.64 -28.79 2.83
C LEU A 656 17.52 -29.96 2.44
N LEU A 657 18.56 -30.27 3.23
CA LEU A 657 19.46 -31.40 2.99
C LEU A 657 18.83 -32.76 3.36
N GLY A 658 17.53 -32.78 3.64
CA GLY A 658 16.84 -34.02 3.98
C GLY A 658 17.18 -34.60 5.36
N GLN A 659 17.90 -33.87 6.20
CA GLN A 659 18.22 -34.27 7.59
C GLN A 659 17.05 -33.96 8.52
N LEU A 660 15.88 -34.56 8.25
CA LEU A 660 14.61 -34.20 8.87
C LEU A 660 14.63 -34.48 10.39
N GLY A 661 15.30 -35.54 10.83
CA GLY A 661 15.46 -35.85 12.24
C GLY A 661 16.23 -34.78 13.02
N ALA A 662 17.31 -34.23 12.44
CA ALA A 662 18.09 -33.15 13.01
C ALA A 662 17.29 -31.83 13.04
N ALA A 663 16.56 -31.51 11.97
CA ALA A 663 15.70 -30.34 11.90
C ALA A 663 14.58 -30.37 12.96
N LEU A 664 13.94 -31.51 13.20
CA LEU A 664 12.94 -31.71 14.26
C LEU A 664 13.52 -31.51 15.65
N ALA A 665 14.73 -32.02 15.91
CA ALA A 665 15.41 -31.87 17.19
C ALA A 665 15.69 -30.39 17.50
N MET A 666 16.10 -29.62 16.52
CA MET A 666 16.35 -28.16 16.66
C MET A 666 15.07 -27.35 16.77
N GLY A 667 13.98 -27.84 16.17
CA GLY A 667 12.75 -27.05 15.99
C GLY A 667 12.14 -26.59 17.29
N GLN A 668 12.13 -27.41 18.33
CA GLN A 668 11.57 -27.08 19.63
C GLN A 668 12.36 -25.95 20.31
N ASP A 669 13.69 -25.99 20.24
CA ASP A 669 14.54 -24.94 20.82
C ASP A 669 14.34 -23.61 20.10
N VAL A 670 14.23 -23.64 18.77
CA VAL A 670 13.96 -22.43 17.96
C VAL A 670 12.57 -21.84 18.26
N ILE A 671 11.55 -22.67 18.48
CA ILE A 671 10.22 -22.21 18.91
C ILE A 671 10.33 -21.46 20.23
N VAL A 672 10.91 -22.08 21.27
CA VAL A 672 11.06 -21.47 22.59
C VAL A 672 11.81 -20.14 22.50
N LEU A 673 12.87 -20.13 21.71
CA LEU A 673 13.69 -18.93 21.53
C LEU A 673 12.92 -17.83 20.78
N ALA A 674 12.12 -18.17 19.76
CA ALA A 674 11.29 -17.22 19.02
C ALA A 674 10.12 -16.68 19.87
N GLU A 675 9.49 -17.52 20.70
CA GLU A 675 8.44 -17.13 21.64
C GLU A 675 9.00 -16.17 22.71
N THR A 676 10.13 -16.49 23.32
CA THR A 676 10.75 -15.67 24.37
C THR A 676 11.24 -14.32 23.86
N THR A 677 11.62 -14.24 22.59
CA THR A 677 12.03 -12.97 21.92
C THR A 677 10.88 -12.20 21.30
N GLY A 678 9.68 -12.78 21.23
CA GLY A 678 8.52 -12.20 20.53
C GLY A 678 8.71 -12.12 19.01
N HIS A 679 9.62 -12.90 18.40
CA HIS A 679 9.92 -12.84 16.98
C HIS A 679 8.92 -13.64 16.15
N LEU A 680 7.70 -13.08 15.96
CA LEU A 680 6.56 -13.76 15.32
C LEU A 680 6.88 -14.31 13.91
N ASN A 681 7.70 -13.59 13.13
CA ASN A 681 8.09 -14.04 11.79
C ASN A 681 8.81 -15.41 11.82
N THR A 682 9.82 -15.55 12.69
CA THR A 682 10.55 -16.83 12.83
C THR A 682 9.66 -17.88 13.49
N LEU A 683 8.83 -17.50 14.46
CA LEU A 683 7.90 -18.43 15.09
C LEU A 683 6.93 -19.03 14.06
N CYS A 684 6.32 -18.20 13.23
CA CYS A 684 5.43 -18.65 12.15
C CYS A 684 6.17 -19.56 11.16
N ALA A 685 7.39 -19.18 10.77
CA ALA A 685 8.19 -19.92 9.81
C ALA A 685 8.61 -21.30 10.35
N VAL A 686 9.15 -21.40 11.56
CA VAL A 686 9.56 -22.68 12.14
C VAL A 686 8.38 -23.63 12.36
N LEU A 687 7.22 -23.11 12.82
CA LEU A 687 6.01 -23.93 12.98
C LEU A 687 5.54 -24.50 11.64
N ARG A 688 5.58 -23.73 10.58
CA ARG A 688 5.25 -24.13 9.22
C ARG A 688 6.21 -25.20 8.70
N ASP A 689 7.51 -24.97 8.85
CA ASP A 689 8.53 -25.91 8.36
C ASP A 689 8.48 -27.25 9.10
N LEU A 690 8.21 -27.22 10.41
CA LEU A 690 7.95 -28.45 11.18
C LEU A 690 6.67 -29.17 10.71
N ALA A 691 5.62 -28.44 10.34
CA ALA A 691 4.42 -29.05 9.76
C ALA A 691 4.74 -29.77 8.43
N ILE A 692 5.54 -29.16 7.56
CA ILE A 692 6.00 -29.80 6.31
C ILE A 692 6.82 -31.06 6.62
N ILE A 693 7.79 -30.99 7.53
CA ILE A 693 8.63 -32.13 7.90
C ILE A 693 7.78 -33.29 8.47
N HIS A 694 6.85 -33.00 9.38
CA HIS A 694 5.94 -34.01 9.93
C HIS A 694 5.02 -34.61 8.84
N THR A 695 4.60 -33.81 7.88
CA THR A 695 3.82 -34.29 6.72
C THR A 695 4.65 -35.30 5.92
N LEU A 696 5.87 -34.95 5.53
CA LEU A 696 6.75 -35.84 4.76
C LEU A 696 7.06 -37.15 5.50
N ARG A 697 7.18 -37.10 6.82
CA ARG A 697 7.36 -38.29 7.68
C ARG A 697 6.08 -39.07 7.92
N GLY A 698 4.94 -38.63 7.43
CA GLY A 698 3.66 -39.32 7.59
C GLY A 698 3.14 -39.27 9.02
N ALA A 699 3.28 -38.12 9.69
CA ALA A 699 2.73 -37.83 11.01
C ALA A 699 1.63 -36.75 10.96
N PRO A 700 0.42 -37.07 10.44
CA PRO A 700 -0.61 -36.05 10.14
C PRO A 700 -1.13 -35.34 11.39
N ALA A 701 -1.19 -36.02 12.55
CA ALA A 701 -1.65 -35.34 13.79
C ALA A 701 -0.70 -34.22 14.21
N SER A 702 0.61 -34.49 14.24
CA SER A 702 1.63 -33.45 14.54
C SER A 702 1.66 -32.36 13.50
N SER A 703 1.55 -32.73 12.21
CA SER A 703 1.48 -31.76 11.12
C SER A 703 0.31 -30.78 11.28
N ARG A 704 -0.87 -31.26 11.65
CA ARG A 704 -2.05 -30.43 11.92
C ARG A 704 -1.83 -29.51 13.12
N ASP A 705 -1.29 -30.00 14.22
CA ASP A 705 -1.02 -29.16 15.40
C ASP A 705 -0.10 -27.99 15.04
N TYR A 706 1.02 -28.26 14.38
CA TYR A 706 1.97 -27.23 14.00
C TYR A 706 1.38 -26.23 13.00
N ILE A 707 0.61 -26.67 11.99
CA ILE A 707 0.03 -25.74 11.01
C ILE A 707 -1.11 -24.90 11.59
N GLU A 708 -1.86 -25.42 12.56
CA GLU A 708 -2.87 -24.65 13.29
C GLU A 708 -2.21 -23.56 14.15
N ARG A 709 -1.17 -23.89 14.89
CA ARG A 709 -0.36 -22.91 15.63
C ARG A 709 0.24 -21.86 14.70
N ALA A 710 0.81 -22.26 13.57
CA ALA A 710 1.34 -21.34 12.57
C ALA A 710 0.25 -20.40 12.02
N THR A 711 -0.97 -20.92 11.82
CA THR A 711 -2.12 -20.13 11.34
C THR A 711 -2.53 -19.05 12.35
N VAL A 712 -2.53 -19.39 13.65
CA VAL A 712 -2.80 -18.41 14.72
C VAL A 712 -1.76 -17.30 14.71
N VAL A 713 -0.46 -17.66 14.67
CA VAL A 713 0.64 -16.69 14.64
C VAL A 713 0.59 -15.83 13.37
N ALA A 714 0.33 -16.44 12.21
CA ALA A 714 0.19 -15.71 10.94
C ALA A 714 -0.93 -14.68 11.00
N ARG A 715 -2.08 -15.03 11.60
CA ARG A 715 -3.20 -14.07 11.80
C ARG A 715 -2.85 -12.95 12.77
N GLN A 716 -2.09 -13.24 13.84
CA GLN A 716 -1.59 -12.20 14.76
C GLN A 716 -0.68 -11.20 14.05
N MET A 717 0.12 -11.65 13.10
CA MET A 717 0.98 -10.78 12.29
C MET A 717 0.19 -9.83 11.37
N GLN A 718 -1.10 -10.10 11.15
CA GLN A 718 -1.97 -9.35 10.23
C GLN A 718 -1.38 -9.20 8.81
N ASP A 719 -0.47 -10.09 8.44
CA ASP A 719 0.14 -10.19 7.11
C ASP A 719 -0.62 -11.19 6.26
N PRO A 720 -1.23 -10.78 5.14
CA PRO A 720 -1.91 -11.70 4.26
C PRO A 720 -0.97 -12.74 3.61
N GLY A 721 0.34 -12.44 3.47
CA GLY A 721 1.31 -13.36 2.88
C GLY A 721 1.49 -14.65 3.69
N PRO A 722 1.98 -14.59 4.93
CA PRO A 722 2.02 -15.76 5.81
C PRO A 722 0.65 -16.44 6.01
N VAL A 723 -0.45 -15.67 6.05
CA VAL A 723 -1.80 -16.24 6.14
C VAL A 723 -2.12 -17.07 4.91
N ALA A 724 -1.92 -16.54 3.69
CA ALA A 724 -2.15 -17.28 2.45
C ALA A 724 -1.30 -18.54 2.36
N PHE A 725 -0.03 -18.45 2.78
CA PHE A 725 0.87 -19.59 2.73
C PHE A 725 0.52 -20.67 3.78
N THR A 726 0.18 -20.30 5.01
CA THR A 726 -0.26 -21.27 6.03
C THR A 726 -1.59 -21.92 5.66
N GLN A 727 -2.54 -21.18 5.07
CA GLN A 727 -3.78 -21.74 4.54
C GLN A 727 -3.52 -22.72 3.39
N ALA A 728 -2.61 -22.38 2.47
CA ALA A 728 -2.24 -23.25 1.37
C ALA A 728 -1.62 -24.57 1.87
N LEU A 729 -0.71 -24.52 2.85
CA LEU A 729 -0.13 -25.72 3.48
C LEU A 729 -1.19 -26.54 4.22
N ARG A 730 -2.09 -25.88 4.94
CA ARG A 730 -3.21 -26.55 5.61
C ARG A 730 -4.09 -27.29 4.59
N GLY A 731 -4.43 -26.64 3.48
CA GLY A 731 -5.16 -27.28 2.39
C GLY A 731 -4.42 -28.48 1.79
N TRP A 732 -3.09 -28.38 1.61
CA TRP A 732 -2.28 -29.51 1.18
C TRP A 732 -2.31 -30.68 2.17
N ILE A 733 -2.14 -30.44 3.48
CA ILE A 733 -2.21 -31.47 4.52
C ILE A 733 -3.57 -32.15 4.52
N LEU A 734 -4.66 -31.40 4.43
CA LEU A 734 -6.02 -31.94 4.34
C LEU A 734 -6.23 -32.80 3.08
N SER A 735 -5.68 -32.35 1.93
CA SER A 735 -5.80 -33.12 0.68
C SER A 735 -5.14 -34.50 0.78
N LEU A 736 -3.97 -34.60 1.41
CA LEU A 736 -3.26 -35.85 1.60
C LEU A 736 -4.08 -36.85 2.47
N CYS A 737 -4.85 -36.32 3.42
CA CYS A 737 -5.72 -37.12 4.30
C CYS A 737 -7.09 -37.46 3.67
N GLY A 738 -7.38 -36.97 2.46
CA GLY A 738 -8.64 -37.23 1.76
C GLY A 738 -9.79 -36.28 2.14
N GLU A 739 -9.54 -35.24 2.91
CA GLU A 739 -10.50 -34.20 3.30
C GLU A 739 -10.61 -33.13 2.18
N TRP A 740 -10.97 -33.58 0.96
CA TRP A 740 -10.82 -32.74 -0.24
C TRP A 740 -11.73 -31.52 -0.28
N THR A 741 -12.95 -31.60 0.27
CA THR A 741 -13.88 -30.45 0.34
C THR A 741 -13.30 -29.32 1.15
N ASP A 742 -12.74 -29.62 2.33
CA ASP A 742 -12.12 -28.62 3.21
C ASP A 742 -10.79 -28.15 2.64
N ALA A 743 -10.00 -29.06 2.04
CA ALA A 743 -8.78 -28.73 1.32
C ALA A 743 -9.03 -27.73 0.19
N ARG A 744 -10.06 -27.96 -0.63
CA ARG A 744 -10.44 -27.04 -1.72
C ARG A 744 -10.83 -25.68 -1.18
N ALA A 745 -11.64 -25.60 -0.13
CA ALA A 745 -12.07 -24.34 0.46
C ALA A 745 -10.87 -23.53 0.99
N GLU A 746 -9.94 -24.17 1.70
CA GLU A 746 -8.71 -23.52 2.19
C GLU A 746 -7.80 -23.04 1.04
N LEU A 747 -7.62 -23.86 0.01
CA LEU A 747 -6.77 -23.51 -1.14
C LEU A 747 -7.39 -22.41 -2.00
N ASP A 748 -8.70 -22.45 -2.25
CA ASP A 748 -9.37 -21.38 -3.00
C ASP A 748 -9.33 -20.05 -2.24
N ALA A 749 -9.48 -20.06 -0.91
CA ALA A 749 -9.29 -18.88 -0.07
C ALA A 749 -7.84 -18.37 -0.10
N ALA A 750 -6.86 -19.27 -0.04
CA ALA A 750 -5.44 -18.91 -0.12
C ALA A 750 -5.08 -18.30 -1.49
N VAL A 751 -5.59 -18.86 -2.60
CA VAL A 751 -5.41 -18.33 -3.95
C VAL A 751 -6.06 -16.95 -4.09
N ALA A 752 -7.30 -16.79 -3.60
CA ALA A 752 -7.99 -15.51 -3.62
C ALA A 752 -7.23 -14.43 -2.84
N LEU A 753 -6.69 -14.78 -1.68
CA LEU A 753 -5.88 -13.89 -0.86
C LEU A 753 -4.55 -13.55 -1.55
N SER A 754 -3.87 -14.54 -2.14
CA SER A 754 -2.62 -14.34 -2.89
C SER A 754 -2.81 -13.40 -4.09
N ARG A 755 -3.92 -13.53 -4.83
CA ARG A 755 -4.23 -12.65 -5.97
C ARG A 755 -4.56 -11.21 -5.59
N GLN A 756 -5.01 -10.98 -4.34
CA GLN A 756 -5.23 -9.63 -3.80
C GLN A 756 -3.95 -8.92 -3.38
N MET A 757 -2.85 -9.66 -3.24
CA MET A 757 -1.55 -9.13 -2.85
C MET A 757 -0.72 -8.73 -4.08
N GLN A 758 0.28 -7.87 -3.87
CA GLN A 758 1.37 -7.75 -4.82
C GLN A 758 2.14 -9.08 -4.89
N ARG A 759 2.77 -9.38 -6.03
CA ARG A 759 3.58 -10.59 -6.18
C ARG A 759 4.66 -10.65 -5.10
N THR A 760 4.70 -11.76 -4.39
CA THR A 760 5.68 -12.07 -3.34
C THR A 760 6.27 -13.45 -3.60
N TRP A 761 7.32 -13.83 -2.88
CA TRP A 761 7.87 -15.18 -2.99
C TRP A 761 6.88 -16.27 -2.52
N TYR A 762 5.87 -15.94 -1.70
CA TYR A 762 4.79 -16.89 -1.32
C TYR A 762 3.77 -17.15 -2.44
N SER A 763 3.70 -16.29 -3.44
CA SER A 763 2.61 -16.29 -4.43
C SER A 763 2.44 -17.62 -5.20
N PRO A 764 3.51 -18.38 -5.53
CA PRO A 764 3.34 -19.63 -6.26
C PRO A 764 2.69 -20.76 -5.43
N TYR A 765 2.88 -20.79 -4.11
CA TYR A 765 2.49 -21.93 -3.27
C TYR A 765 0.99 -22.23 -3.23
N PRO A 766 0.07 -21.26 -3.06
CA PRO A 766 -1.37 -21.54 -3.09
C PRO A 766 -1.83 -22.16 -4.41
N LEU A 767 -1.34 -21.65 -5.53
CA LEU A 767 -1.68 -22.17 -6.87
C LEU A 767 -1.09 -23.55 -7.10
N MET A 768 0.12 -23.78 -6.64
CA MET A 768 0.81 -25.07 -6.75
C MET A 768 0.06 -26.18 -6.01
N PHE A 769 -0.34 -25.96 -4.74
CA PHE A 769 -1.11 -26.94 -3.98
C PHE A 769 -2.53 -27.08 -4.53
N ARG A 770 -3.11 -26.01 -5.07
CA ARG A 770 -4.41 -26.11 -5.76
C ARG A 770 -4.31 -26.95 -7.04
N ALA A 771 -3.22 -26.79 -7.81
CA ALA A 771 -2.95 -27.63 -8.96
C ALA A 771 -2.78 -29.10 -8.57
N ARG A 772 -2.08 -29.37 -7.46
CA ARG A 772 -1.91 -30.72 -6.93
C ARG A 772 -3.26 -31.36 -6.56
N LEU A 773 -4.10 -30.64 -5.81
CA LEU A 773 -5.43 -31.10 -5.46
C LEU A 773 -6.29 -31.38 -6.70
N SER A 774 -6.34 -30.45 -7.67
CA SER A 774 -7.09 -30.67 -8.91
C SER A 774 -6.61 -31.89 -9.67
N LEU A 775 -5.29 -32.16 -9.68
CA LEU A 775 -4.74 -33.35 -10.32
C LEU A 775 -5.19 -34.64 -9.60
N ASP A 776 -5.18 -34.63 -8.27
CA ASP A 776 -5.63 -35.78 -7.45
C ASP A 776 -7.15 -36.02 -7.57
N GLU A 777 -7.95 -34.97 -7.83
CA GLU A 777 -9.38 -35.03 -8.11
C GLU A 777 -9.70 -35.44 -9.57
N GLY A 778 -8.70 -35.51 -10.46
CA GLY A 778 -8.86 -35.82 -11.88
C GLY A 778 -9.24 -34.63 -12.75
N GLU A 779 -9.26 -33.41 -12.21
CA GLU A 779 -9.60 -32.15 -12.91
C GLU A 779 -8.37 -31.60 -13.68
N ARG A 780 -7.93 -32.29 -14.73
CA ARG A 780 -6.67 -32.01 -15.45
C ARG A 780 -6.59 -30.59 -16.04
N SER A 781 -7.69 -30.05 -16.54
CA SER A 781 -7.74 -28.70 -17.10
C SER A 781 -7.40 -27.65 -16.05
N ASP A 782 -8.05 -27.77 -14.88
CA ASP A 782 -7.85 -26.85 -13.76
C ASP A 782 -6.45 -26.98 -13.17
N ALA A 783 -5.96 -28.23 -13.03
CA ALA A 783 -4.59 -28.52 -12.61
C ALA A 783 -3.56 -27.87 -13.54
N THR A 784 -3.74 -27.99 -14.88
CA THR A 784 -2.84 -27.39 -15.88
C THR A 784 -2.87 -25.86 -15.80
N GLY A 785 -4.05 -25.26 -15.65
CA GLY A 785 -4.21 -23.82 -15.54
C GLY A 785 -3.49 -23.27 -14.31
N ALA A 786 -3.76 -23.84 -13.14
CA ALA A 786 -3.16 -23.42 -11.87
C ALA A 786 -1.64 -23.69 -11.82
N ALA A 787 -1.17 -24.81 -12.36
CA ALA A 787 0.26 -25.14 -12.42
C ALA A 787 1.05 -24.18 -13.33
N ARG A 788 0.46 -23.75 -14.45
CA ARG A 788 1.09 -22.77 -15.35
C ARG A 788 1.23 -21.40 -14.66
N GLU A 789 0.16 -20.91 -14.03
CA GLU A 789 0.21 -19.65 -13.28
C GLU A 789 1.23 -19.74 -12.12
N ALA A 790 1.27 -20.87 -11.42
CA ALA A 790 2.24 -21.11 -10.35
C ALA A 790 3.69 -21.11 -10.87
N LEU A 791 3.95 -21.70 -12.06
CA LEU A 791 5.28 -21.73 -12.68
C LEU A 791 5.77 -20.32 -13.03
N GLU A 792 4.91 -19.50 -13.66
CA GLU A 792 5.25 -18.09 -13.97
C GLU A 792 5.63 -17.29 -12.73
N LEU A 793 4.94 -17.54 -11.61
CA LEU A 793 5.24 -16.87 -10.34
C LEU A 793 6.53 -17.40 -9.70
N ALA A 794 6.80 -18.70 -9.78
CA ALA A 794 8.02 -19.32 -9.26
C ALA A 794 9.27 -18.88 -10.07
N GLU A 795 9.15 -18.79 -11.38
CA GLU A 795 10.21 -18.25 -12.26
C GLU A 795 10.46 -16.76 -11.96
N TRP A 796 9.41 -15.98 -11.75
CA TRP A 796 9.53 -14.58 -11.38
C TRP A 796 10.22 -14.39 -10.03
N SER A 797 9.90 -15.21 -9.01
CA SER A 797 10.51 -15.12 -7.68
C SER A 797 11.92 -15.68 -7.62
N GLY A 798 12.29 -16.55 -8.58
CA GLY A 798 13.55 -17.30 -8.54
C GLY A 798 13.61 -18.34 -7.42
N ASP A 799 12.48 -18.69 -6.80
CA ASP A 799 12.38 -19.67 -5.72
C ASP A 799 12.54 -21.09 -6.28
N LEU A 800 13.72 -21.66 -6.07
CA LEU A 800 14.05 -23.01 -6.55
C LEU A 800 13.18 -24.10 -5.90
N GLU A 801 12.77 -23.91 -4.67
CA GLU A 801 11.87 -24.84 -3.99
C GLU A 801 10.49 -24.86 -4.67
N ALA A 802 9.87 -23.69 -4.86
CA ALA A 802 8.61 -23.57 -5.57
C ALA A 802 8.72 -24.12 -7.01
N LEU A 803 9.81 -23.81 -7.72
CA LEU A 803 10.08 -24.34 -9.08
C LEU A 803 10.08 -25.87 -9.10
N ARG A 804 10.73 -26.54 -8.16
CA ARG A 804 10.79 -28.00 -8.04
C ARG A 804 9.42 -28.61 -7.79
N TRP A 805 8.68 -28.05 -6.85
CA TRP A 805 7.34 -28.55 -6.52
C TRP A 805 6.37 -28.41 -7.69
N VAL A 806 6.35 -27.25 -8.35
CA VAL A 806 5.50 -27.01 -9.52
C VAL A 806 5.92 -27.91 -10.68
N ALA A 807 7.23 -28.05 -10.93
CA ALA A 807 7.74 -28.91 -11.98
C ALA A 807 7.34 -30.38 -11.78
N GLY A 808 7.28 -30.86 -10.53
CA GLY A 808 6.79 -32.20 -10.20
C GLY A 808 5.33 -32.40 -10.63
N VAL A 809 4.45 -31.44 -10.32
CA VAL A 809 3.03 -31.50 -10.71
C VAL A 809 2.87 -31.44 -12.23
N ILE A 810 3.61 -30.55 -12.92
CA ILE A 810 3.55 -30.45 -14.39
C ILE A 810 4.11 -31.70 -15.05
N ALA A 811 5.17 -32.29 -14.50
CA ALA A 811 5.75 -33.54 -15.02
C ALA A 811 4.76 -34.70 -14.89
N GLU A 812 4.04 -34.82 -13.79
CA GLU A 812 2.97 -35.84 -13.68
C GLU A 812 1.87 -35.62 -14.73
N LEU A 813 1.43 -34.37 -14.95
CA LEU A 813 0.47 -34.02 -16.02
C LEU A 813 1.03 -34.40 -17.40
N ASP A 814 2.28 -34.08 -17.70
CA ASP A 814 2.94 -34.42 -18.95
C ASP A 814 2.99 -35.95 -19.17
N ILE A 815 3.29 -36.73 -18.11
CA ILE A 815 3.28 -38.19 -18.19
C ILE A 815 1.86 -38.70 -18.49
N LEU A 816 0.87 -38.24 -17.76
CA LEU A 816 -0.52 -38.64 -17.92
C LEU A 816 -1.11 -38.27 -19.31
N GLU A 817 -0.52 -37.31 -19.99
CA GLU A 817 -0.88 -36.89 -21.35
C GLU A 817 0.01 -37.57 -22.43
N GLY A 818 0.87 -38.52 -22.05
CA GLY A 818 1.76 -39.23 -22.96
C GLY A 818 3.00 -38.48 -23.40
N ARG A 819 3.34 -37.38 -22.72
CA ARG A 819 4.52 -36.54 -23.00
C ARG A 819 5.69 -36.78 -22.05
N ALA A 820 6.04 -38.05 -21.83
CA ALA A 820 7.06 -38.45 -20.86
C ALA A 820 8.44 -37.82 -21.12
N GLU A 821 8.83 -37.54 -22.38
CA GLU A 821 10.08 -36.84 -22.68
C GLU A 821 10.04 -35.35 -22.24
N ALA A 822 8.89 -34.69 -22.31
CA ALA A 822 8.74 -33.34 -21.80
C ALA A 822 8.85 -33.30 -20.25
N ALA A 823 8.24 -34.27 -19.58
CA ALA A 823 8.36 -34.45 -18.14
C ALA A 823 9.84 -34.62 -17.71
N ARG A 824 10.53 -35.52 -18.39
CA ARG A 824 11.97 -35.78 -18.16
C ARG A 824 12.81 -34.53 -18.38
N ALA A 825 12.63 -33.86 -19.52
CA ALA A 825 13.38 -32.64 -19.85
C ALA A 825 13.18 -31.52 -18.84
N ARG A 826 11.98 -31.45 -18.23
CA ARG A 826 11.64 -30.47 -17.18
C ARG A 826 12.33 -30.77 -15.87
N LEU A 827 12.43 -32.07 -15.47
CA LEU A 827 12.93 -32.44 -14.15
C LEU A 827 14.47 -32.47 -14.09
N LEU A 828 15.15 -32.87 -15.14
CA LEU A 828 16.61 -33.06 -15.14
C LEU A 828 17.41 -31.81 -14.73
N PRO A 829 17.08 -30.59 -15.18
CA PRO A 829 17.80 -29.38 -14.78
C PRO A 829 17.60 -28.98 -13.30
N LEU A 830 16.58 -29.55 -12.65
CA LEU A 830 16.19 -29.23 -11.28
C LEU A 830 16.73 -30.22 -10.25
N LEU A 831 17.45 -31.24 -10.70
CA LEU A 831 18.10 -32.19 -9.78
C LEU A 831 19.25 -31.53 -9.03
N ASP A 832 19.58 -32.08 -7.86
CA ASP A 832 20.70 -31.61 -7.06
C ASP A 832 22.06 -31.96 -7.70
N ARG A 833 23.08 -31.30 -7.20
CA ARG A 833 24.48 -31.65 -7.53
C ARG A 833 24.81 -33.05 -6.98
N PRO A 834 25.78 -33.76 -7.57
CA PRO A 834 26.08 -35.15 -7.18
C PRO A 834 26.35 -35.37 -5.69
N ASP A 835 26.89 -34.35 -5.00
CA ASP A 835 27.29 -34.43 -3.59
C ASP A 835 26.22 -33.93 -2.60
N LEU A 836 25.06 -33.50 -3.10
CA LEU A 836 23.97 -33.01 -2.28
C LEU A 836 22.79 -33.99 -2.29
N GLN A 837 22.04 -33.99 -1.19
CA GLN A 837 20.83 -34.80 -1.04
C GLN A 837 19.67 -33.93 -0.61
N GLU A 838 19.24 -33.07 -1.50
CA GLU A 838 18.14 -32.14 -1.18
C GLU A 838 16.79 -32.85 -1.06
N CYS A 839 16.01 -32.48 -0.03
CA CYS A 839 14.72 -33.07 0.27
C CYS A 839 13.75 -32.98 -0.90
N ASN A 840 13.69 -31.79 -1.52
CA ASN A 840 12.79 -31.52 -2.64
C ASN A 840 13.14 -32.34 -3.90
N VAL A 841 14.42 -32.60 -4.13
CA VAL A 841 14.87 -33.50 -5.22
C VAL A 841 14.48 -34.94 -4.92
N THR A 842 14.62 -35.39 -3.67
CA THR A 842 14.20 -36.72 -3.26
C THR A 842 12.72 -36.99 -3.58
N MET A 843 11.84 -35.94 -3.47
CA MET A 843 10.43 -36.02 -3.85
C MET A 843 10.22 -36.11 -5.36
N LEU A 844 11.12 -35.54 -6.19
CA LEU A 844 11.03 -35.58 -7.66
C LEU A 844 11.50 -36.91 -8.27
N LEU A 845 12.38 -37.65 -7.59
CA LEU A 845 12.95 -38.88 -8.11
C LEU A 845 11.91 -39.94 -8.50
N PRO A 846 10.81 -40.22 -7.75
CA PRO A 846 9.76 -41.11 -8.18
C PRO A 846 9.05 -40.67 -9.47
N VAL A 847 8.85 -39.36 -9.65
CA VAL A 847 8.20 -38.80 -10.84
C VAL A 847 9.12 -38.93 -12.06
N LEU A 848 10.44 -38.66 -11.87
CA LEU A 848 11.43 -38.88 -12.91
C LEU A 848 11.50 -40.34 -13.31
N ALA A 849 11.52 -41.24 -12.33
CA ALA A 849 11.50 -42.67 -12.59
C ALA A 849 10.28 -43.12 -13.38
N TRP A 850 9.10 -42.54 -13.09
CA TRP A 850 7.91 -42.82 -13.85
C TRP A 850 8.02 -42.30 -15.30
N ALA A 851 8.57 -41.10 -15.53
CA ALA A 851 8.84 -40.61 -16.87
C ALA A 851 9.80 -41.52 -17.66
N GLU A 852 10.90 -41.99 -17.01
CA GLU A 852 11.89 -42.92 -17.65
C GLU A 852 11.25 -44.28 -17.96
N LEU A 853 10.32 -44.76 -17.09
CA LEU A 853 9.59 -46.00 -17.31
C LEU A 853 8.69 -45.91 -18.55
N GLU A 854 7.93 -44.82 -18.70
CA GLU A 854 7.06 -44.60 -19.86
C GLU A 854 7.84 -44.44 -21.16
N LEU A 855 9.10 -44.02 -21.08
CA LEU A 855 10.05 -43.97 -22.22
C LEU A 855 10.69 -45.35 -22.49
N GLY A 856 10.36 -46.38 -21.73
CA GLY A 856 10.97 -47.71 -21.87
C GLY A 856 12.41 -47.83 -21.35
N ARG A 857 12.92 -46.82 -20.60
CA ARG A 857 14.31 -46.77 -20.08
C ARG A 857 14.37 -47.38 -18.69
N LEU A 858 14.12 -48.71 -18.61
CA LEU A 858 13.91 -49.40 -17.33
C LEU A 858 15.09 -49.28 -16.33
N ASP A 859 16.33 -49.26 -16.84
CA ASP A 859 17.51 -49.17 -15.96
C ASP A 859 17.66 -47.78 -15.33
N LEU A 860 17.29 -46.71 -16.07
CA LEU A 860 17.28 -45.33 -15.54
C LEU A 860 16.15 -45.13 -14.55
N ALA A 861 14.98 -45.69 -14.85
CA ALA A 861 13.84 -45.67 -13.93
C ALA A 861 14.18 -46.34 -12.61
N ASP A 862 14.79 -47.55 -12.68
CA ASP A 862 15.23 -48.33 -11.50
C ASP A 862 16.28 -47.54 -10.67
N ALA A 863 17.29 -46.97 -11.33
CA ALA A 863 18.32 -46.17 -10.67
C ALA A 863 17.70 -44.97 -9.90
N SER A 864 16.73 -44.28 -10.49
CA SER A 864 16.05 -43.13 -9.89
C SER A 864 15.20 -43.55 -8.69
N VAL A 865 14.44 -44.66 -8.79
CA VAL A 865 13.65 -45.21 -7.67
C VAL A 865 14.54 -45.66 -6.53
N GLU A 866 15.60 -46.40 -6.81
CA GLU A 866 16.54 -46.86 -5.80
C GLU A 866 17.24 -45.69 -5.11
N GLN A 867 17.52 -44.63 -5.84
CA GLN A 867 18.03 -43.38 -5.23
C GLN A 867 17.01 -42.76 -4.30
N ALA A 868 15.72 -42.67 -4.69
CA ALA A 868 14.66 -42.17 -3.84
C ALA A 868 14.53 -42.99 -2.54
N LEU A 869 14.51 -44.30 -2.66
CA LEU A 869 14.41 -45.23 -1.50
C LEU A 869 15.61 -45.11 -0.56
N ARG A 870 16.83 -45.04 -1.10
CA ARG A 870 18.06 -44.86 -0.30
C ARG A 870 18.05 -43.57 0.51
N ARG A 871 17.53 -42.47 -0.06
CA ARG A 871 17.47 -41.17 0.59
C ARG A 871 16.29 -41.07 1.57
N ALA A 872 15.14 -41.63 1.22
CA ALA A 872 13.90 -41.48 2.00
C ALA A 872 13.86 -42.40 3.25
N ARG A 873 14.46 -43.60 3.19
CA ARG A 873 14.40 -44.58 4.32
C ARG A 873 15.03 -44.10 5.62
N PRO A 874 16.27 -43.56 5.63
CA PRO A 874 16.92 -43.12 6.88
C PRO A 874 16.15 -42.00 7.60
N GLU A 875 15.51 -41.13 6.83
CA GLU A 875 14.80 -39.92 7.31
C GLU A 875 13.29 -40.16 7.46
N GLU A 876 12.84 -41.38 7.23
CA GLU A 876 11.41 -41.76 7.30
C GLU A 876 10.50 -40.88 6.44
N MET A 877 10.90 -40.52 5.24
CA MET A 877 10.07 -39.78 4.29
C MET A 877 8.98 -40.68 3.72
N ARG A 878 8.01 -41.04 4.57
CA ARG A 878 7.03 -42.11 4.29
C ARG A 878 6.14 -41.82 3.07
N ILE A 879 5.82 -40.57 2.81
CA ILE A 879 5.09 -40.21 1.56
C ILE A 879 5.91 -40.54 0.33
N VAL A 880 7.22 -40.20 0.34
CA VAL A 880 8.12 -40.49 -0.78
C VAL A 880 8.33 -41.98 -0.93
N LEU A 881 8.40 -42.71 0.19
CA LEU A 881 8.51 -44.16 0.17
C LEU A 881 7.32 -44.83 -0.52
N VAL A 882 6.09 -44.39 -0.24
CA VAL A 882 4.86 -44.88 -0.92
C VAL A 882 4.96 -44.67 -2.44
N GLU A 883 5.30 -43.45 -2.88
CA GLU A 883 5.43 -43.14 -4.31
C GLU A 883 6.57 -43.91 -4.98
N ALA A 884 7.71 -44.06 -4.32
CA ALA A 884 8.83 -44.84 -4.83
C ALA A 884 8.48 -46.32 -4.98
N LEU A 885 7.83 -46.92 -3.98
CA LEU A 885 7.34 -48.31 -4.01
C LEU A 885 6.33 -48.51 -5.16
N ARG A 886 5.43 -47.53 -5.36
CA ARG A 886 4.47 -47.51 -6.48
C ARG A 886 5.18 -47.66 -7.83
N VAL A 887 6.16 -46.79 -8.09
CA VAL A 887 6.88 -46.79 -9.36
C VAL A 887 7.78 -48.02 -9.51
N ARG A 888 8.39 -48.51 -8.43
CA ARG A 888 9.21 -49.74 -8.45
C ARG A 888 8.33 -50.95 -8.81
N ALA A 889 7.13 -51.04 -8.27
CA ALA A 889 6.19 -52.08 -8.67
C ALA A 889 5.82 -52.01 -10.15
N MET A 890 5.60 -50.79 -10.70
CA MET A 890 5.37 -50.63 -12.13
C MET A 890 6.56 -51.11 -12.98
N ILE A 891 7.79 -50.82 -12.56
CA ILE A 891 9.00 -51.31 -13.22
C ILE A 891 9.06 -52.83 -13.15
N ALA A 892 8.79 -53.45 -11.99
CA ALA A 892 8.77 -54.90 -11.80
C ALA A 892 7.71 -55.55 -12.72
N LEU A 893 6.51 -54.97 -12.81
CA LEU A 893 5.45 -55.43 -13.75
C LEU A 893 5.95 -55.41 -15.23
N ARG A 894 6.60 -54.35 -15.64
CA ARG A 894 7.20 -54.27 -17.03
C ARG A 894 8.29 -55.31 -17.26
N ARG A 895 9.01 -55.76 -16.21
CA ARG A 895 10.01 -56.82 -16.27
C ARG A 895 9.43 -58.21 -16.10
N GLY A 896 8.13 -58.36 -15.83
CA GLY A 896 7.51 -59.64 -15.55
C GLY A 896 7.86 -60.22 -14.16
N GLN A 897 8.29 -59.39 -13.21
CA GLN A 897 8.68 -59.76 -11.86
C GLN A 897 7.47 -59.60 -10.89
N TRP A 898 6.49 -60.47 -11.08
CA TRP A 898 5.18 -60.32 -10.42
C TRP A 898 5.25 -60.38 -8.89
N ASP A 899 6.13 -61.24 -8.29
CA ASP A 899 6.23 -61.36 -6.84
C ASP A 899 6.92 -60.16 -6.21
N ASP A 900 7.82 -59.52 -6.91
CA ASP A 900 8.48 -58.31 -6.45
C ASP A 900 7.47 -57.15 -6.50
N ALA A 901 6.70 -57.03 -7.60
CA ALA A 901 5.62 -56.07 -7.73
C ALA A 901 4.58 -56.23 -6.63
N ALA A 902 4.17 -57.48 -6.31
CA ALA A 902 3.19 -57.73 -5.26
C ALA A 902 3.69 -57.24 -3.89
N ARG A 903 4.92 -57.57 -3.52
CA ARG A 903 5.55 -57.14 -2.25
C ARG A 903 5.61 -55.62 -2.16
N ASP A 904 6.04 -54.94 -3.20
CA ASP A 904 6.11 -53.46 -3.22
C ASP A 904 4.73 -52.80 -3.10
N LEU A 905 3.73 -53.35 -3.75
CA LEU A 905 2.35 -52.85 -3.64
C LEU A 905 1.74 -53.09 -2.27
N GLU A 906 1.98 -54.30 -1.66
CA GLU A 906 1.54 -54.62 -0.31
C GLU A 906 2.20 -53.71 0.72
N ASP A 907 3.53 -53.56 0.66
CA ASP A 907 4.28 -52.66 1.52
C ASP A 907 3.86 -51.22 1.36
N GLY A 908 3.70 -50.75 0.11
CA GLY A 908 3.25 -49.39 -0.21
C GLY A 908 1.85 -49.11 0.33
N LEU A 909 0.92 -50.05 0.15
CA LEU A 909 -0.46 -49.89 0.64
C LEU A 909 -0.53 -49.95 2.18
N ALA A 910 0.21 -50.86 2.82
CA ALA A 910 0.28 -50.93 4.28
C ALA A 910 0.87 -49.62 4.86
N LEU A 911 1.94 -49.11 4.23
CA LEU A 911 2.54 -47.85 4.64
C LEU A 911 1.57 -46.67 4.47
N ALA A 912 0.94 -46.50 3.29
CA ALA A 912 -0.03 -45.44 3.01
C ALA A 912 -1.16 -45.41 4.05
N ARG A 913 -1.72 -46.58 4.40
CA ARG A 913 -2.76 -46.72 5.42
C ARG A 913 -2.25 -46.37 6.82
N SER A 914 -1.04 -46.75 7.18
CA SER A 914 -0.46 -46.47 8.48
C SER A 914 -0.26 -44.98 8.77
N ILE A 915 -0.13 -44.17 7.72
CA ILE A 915 0.07 -42.71 7.76
C ILE A 915 -1.15 -41.89 7.30
N SER A 916 -2.28 -42.56 7.08
CA SER A 916 -3.52 -41.94 6.56
C SER A 916 -3.30 -41.15 5.22
N TYR A 917 -2.43 -41.67 4.34
CA TYR A 917 -2.15 -41.09 3.04
C TYR A 917 -3.09 -41.65 1.98
N LEU A 918 -4.33 -41.14 1.94
CA LEU A 918 -5.39 -41.65 1.08
C LEU A 918 -5.06 -41.48 -0.42
N CYS A 919 -4.47 -40.36 -0.82
CA CYS A 919 -4.02 -40.14 -2.19
C CYS A 919 -3.04 -41.22 -2.65
N GLY A 920 -2.11 -41.66 -1.79
CA GLY A 920 -1.20 -42.77 -2.06
C GLY A 920 -1.91 -44.11 -2.24
N GLU A 921 -2.90 -44.40 -1.38
CA GLU A 921 -3.72 -45.61 -1.52
C GLU A 921 -4.42 -45.64 -2.89
N VAL A 922 -5.11 -44.54 -3.25
CA VAL A 922 -5.84 -44.44 -4.54
C VAL A 922 -4.91 -44.63 -5.73
N ARG A 923 -3.69 -44.11 -5.71
CA ARG A 923 -2.71 -44.26 -6.80
C ARG A 923 -2.13 -45.67 -6.91
N LEU A 924 -2.14 -46.46 -5.84
CA LEU A 924 -1.71 -47.85 -5.87
C LEU A 924 -2.76 -48.79 -6.44
N LEU A 925 -4.06 -48.52 -6.29
CA LEU A 925 -5.15 -49.41 -6.68
C LEU A 925 -5.17 -49.82 -8.17
N PRO A 926 -4.93 -48.94 -9.15
CA PRO A 926 -4.90 -49.33 -10.57
C PRO A 926 -3.77 -50.34 -10.87
N ILE A 927 -2.62 -50.18 -10.17
CA ILE A 927 -1.47 -51.06 -10.38
C ILE A 927 -1.70 -52.42 -9.73
N ILE A 928 -2.36 -52.47 -8.57
CA ILE A 928 -2.82 -53.72 -7.94
C ILE A 928 -3.84 -54.41 -8.87
N ALA A 929 -4.77 -53.68 -9.47
CA ALA A 929 -5.73 -54.28 -10.41
C ALA A 929 -4.99 -54.85 -11.65
N GLN A 930 -4.01 -54.16 -12.19
CA GLN A 930 -3.18 -54.61 -13.29
C GLN A 930 -2.42 -55.91 -12.93
N LEU A 931 -1.76 -55.98 -11.76
CA LEU A 931 -1.07 -57.17 -11.26
C LEU A 931 -2.04 -58.37 -11.17
N LEU A 932 -3.21 -58.15 -10.58
CA LEU A 932 -4.21 -59.25 -10.40
C LEU A 932 -4.78 -59.71 -11.73
N ALA A 933 -5.03 -58.81 -12.69
CA ALA A 933 -5.43 -59.18 -14.02
C ALA A 933 -4.38 -60.02 -14.77
N GLN A 934 -3.09 -59.65 -14.63
CA GLN A 934 -1.97 -60.34 -15.25
C GLN A 934 -1.71 -61.74 -14.61
N ARG A 935 -2.11 -61.95 -13.34
CA ARG A 935 -2.03 -63.24 -12.66
C ARG A 935 -3.21 -64.18 -12.96
N ALA A 936 -4.13 -63.77 -13.83
CA ALA A 936 -5.38 -64.51 -14.13
C ALA A 936 -6.26 -64.80 -12.90
N GLU A 937 -6.15 -63.99 -11.85
CA GLU A 937 -6.98 -64.09 -10.62
C GLU A 937 -8.17 -63.11 -10.74
N GLN A 938 -8.90 -63.11 -11.87
CA GLN A 938 -9.95 -62.14 -12.16
C GLN A 938 -11.11 -62.15 -11.16
N ASP A 939 -11.48 -63.29 -10.60
CA ASP A 939 -12.60 -63.39 -9.66
C ASP A 939 -12.22 -62.79 -8.29
N ALA A 940 -11.03 -62.98 -7.80
CA ALA A 940 -10.52 -62.37 -6.58
C ALA A 940 -10.25 -60.85 -6.76
N ALA A 941 -9.90 -60.42 -7.96
CA ALA A 941 -9.70 -59.01 -8.28
C ALA A 941 -11.01 -58.21 -8.25
N GLY A 942 -12.06 -58.78 -8.81
CA GLY A 942 -13.41 -58.16 -8.80
C GLY A 942 -13.93 -57.95 -7.38
N GLU A 943 -13.81 -58.92 -6.50
CA GLU A 943 -14.22 -58.83 -5.10
C GLU A 943 -13.39 -57.79 -4.28
N ARG A 944 -12.09 -57.80 -4.47
CA ARG A 944 -11.20 -56.81 -3.77
C ARG A 944 -11.37 -55.38 -4.32
N LEU A 945 -11.57 -55.21 -5.64
CA LEU A 945 -11.91 -53.90 -6.22
C LEU A 945 -13.26 -53.38 -5.74
N ALA A 946 -14.30 -54.29 -5.62
CA ALA A 946 -15.58 -53.92 -5.09
C ALA A 946 -15.48 -53.52 -3.59
N ALA A 947 -14.68 -54.24 -2.82
CA ALA A 947 -14.43 -53.91 -1.43
C ALA A 947 -13.64 -52.58 -1.26
N ALA A 948 -12.68 -52.32 -2.11
CA ALA A 948 -11.97 -51.05 -2.14
C ALA A 948 -12.82 -49.86 -2.63
N GLY A 949 -13.66 -50.10 -3.65
CA GLY A 949 -14.58 -49.08 -4.19
C GLY A 949 -15.71 -48.69 -3.24
N SER A 950 -16.11 -49.64 -2.34
CA SER A 950 -17.10 -49.32 -1.30
C SER A 950 -16.52 -48.49 -0.15
N MET A 951 -15.21 -48.46 0.00
CA MET A 951 -14.53 -47.66 1.04
C MET A 951 -14.21 -46.21 0.56
N VAL A 952 -14.25 -45.96 -0.72
CA VAL A 952 -13.89 -44.67 -1.31
C VAL A 952 -14.92 -44.23 -2.33
N ALA A 953 -15.95 -43.50 -1.89
CA ALA A 953 -16.79 -42.73 -2.77
C ALA A 953 -16.00 -41.51 -3.28
N TRP A 954 -15.08 -41.75 -4.24
CA TRP A 954 -14.31 -40.67 -4.85
C TRP A 954 -15.12 -40.03 -5.98
N PRO A 955 -15.46 -38.75 -5.92
CA PRO A 955 -16.24 -38.07 -6.97
C PRO A 955 -15.55 -38.06 -8.34
N GLY A 956 -14.19 -38.13 -8.36
CA GLY A 956 -13.37 -38.08 -9.58
C GLY A 956 -13.23 -39.41 -10.33
N ALA A 957 -13.46 -40.59 -9.71
CA ALA A 957 -13.22 -41.88 -10.33
C ALA A 957 -14.24 -42.27 -11.40
N ARG A 958 -15.34 -41.50 -11.58
CA ARG A 958 -16.40 -41.79 -12.53
C ARG A 958 -16.34 -41.05 -13.86
N ARG A 959 -15.36 -40.18 -14.07
CA ARG A 959 -15.24 -39.42 -15.31
C ARG A 959 -13.79 -39.40 -15.78
N ASP A 960 -13.58 -39.98 -16.97
CA ASP A 960 -12.35 -39.94 -17.76
C ASP A 960 -11.21 -40.87 -17.33
N THR A 961 -11.41 -42.17 -17.53
CA THR A 961 -10.25 -43.03 -17.87
C THR A 961 -9.74 -42.60 -19.24
N THR A 962 -8.45 -42.20 -19.28
CA THR A 962 -7.84 -41.77 -20.56
C THR A 962 -7.73 -42.90 -21.58
N PRO A 963 -7.57 -42.59 -22.89
CA PRO A 963 -7.24 -43.57 -23.90
C PRO A 963 -5.99 -44.40 -23.57
N ALA A 964 -5.01 -43.85 -22.81
CA ALA A 964 -3.85 -44.60 -22.36
C ALA A 964 -4.17 -45.58 -21.24
N GLU A 965 -4.99 -45.22 -20.26
CA GLU A 965 -5.49 -46.14 -19.23
C GLU A 965 -6.50 -47.16 -19.82
N GLN A 966 -7.34 -46.76 -20.76
CA GLN A 966 -8.19 -47.67 -21.51
C GLN A 966 -7.40 -48.55 -22.46
N ALA A 967 -6.29 -48.07 -23.08
CA ALA A 967 -5.41 -48.86 -23.89
C ALA A 967 -4.59 -49.88 -23.07
N HIS A 968 -4.20 -49.56 -21.83
CA HIS A 968 -3.59 -50.49 -20.93
C HIS A 968 -4.58 -51.56 -20.41
N ILE A 969 -5.84 -51.18 -20.17
CA ILE A 969 -6.91 -52.14 -19.82
C ILE A 969 -7.35 -52.97 -21.04
N ALA A 970 -7.34 -52.40 -22.25
CA ALA A 970 -7.76 -53.06 -23.47
C ALA A 970 -6.68 -53.96 -24.14
N GLN A 971 -5.41 -53.83 -23.77
CA GLN A 971 -4.29 -54.66 -24.27
C GLN A 971 -4.00 -55.87 -23.39
N ALA A 972 -4.82 -56.14 -22.36
CA ALA A 972 -4.81 -57.47 -21.74
C ALA A 972 -5.31 -58.50 -22.77
N PRO A 973 -4.54 -59.55 -23.07
CA PRO A 973 -4.97 -60.55 -24.03
C PRO A 973 -6.23 -61.22 -23.50
N GLN A 974 -7.28 -61.22 -24.36
CA GLN A 974 -8.41 -62.08 -24.18
C GLN A 974 -7.87 -63.52 -24.27
N CYS A 975 -7.70 -64.18 -23.16
CA CYS A 975 -7.69 -65.63 -23.03
C CYS A 975 -8.54 -66.01 -21.86
#